data_71ef1d3a1fcb063f9d2c6c89daf5e827
#
_entry.id   71ef1d3a1fcb063f9d2c6c89daf5e827
#
_cell.length_a   1.000
_cell.length_b   1.000
_cell.length_c   1.000
_cell.angle_alpha   90.00
_cell.angle_beta   90.00
_cell.angle_gamma   90.00
#
_symmetry.space_group_name_H-M   'P 1'
#
loop_
_entity.id
_entity.type
_entity.pdbx_description
1 polymer ?
#
loop_
_entity_poly.entity_id
_entity_poly.type
_entity_poly.pdbx_seq_one_letter_code
_entity_poly.pdbx_strand_id
1 'polypeptide(L)'
;MKYTGKSLLSLLLALLLAAGLCACGSNTDPDEPQPDDPIVEEPTIPDQVPVRITATRLADGAVLSDRRWVYDQYGNMTMEIDYQFGLLEQGYDTYTYEYGPNGVPVQRDTYRVTQERTRLTATETFDSAGRVTARQVYNEAGKRIFEYAYDDLGNETLYVSYDDTGRMSSKLETTYDADDQRLTEQYTAANGSTIRREYQDGLCSHRVETDSLGKETEYTYTIKRDGSGNLVTYSAVNAETGQLNFRKDYRNTYDANGLLTAVEVTDENGECVAQSSYQYDRQGRVTQSDEREFAGSQESREVWSTTYNDGGVVVRKEHLQSQLNGGTLEETTASYQYDQDGLLTGFTYRRDGSSLSFTIGRADNQPVVLKKVCVGPLAFTDFDLTFTGENDFTMDSSAYSGADAAFLSEDSYTRAYTYTEDGSLSAVEETTGDGTTCKRWEYTYARPRNAPQQTVTAIPLNAGADGIALYDGDNMLLSQVSFTYNHTGLYDKLTNADGTFHYTYETDPQGRTVGTQYDADDEAWGTMTYDRCGNLLEDLIYGEPRAVLLQYEYDAMGNQRTSYPWSSGSRAYCAYTYDEQGRHTGMSLYASEQRQADELLERNTYSYDASGRLYKLTRYDVNGALECCVIYQYKD
;
A
#
# COMPACT_ATOMS: atom_id res chain seq x y z
N MET A 1 -34.43 1.26 -41.25
CA MET A 1 -35.29 1.85 -40.21
C MET A 1 -34.82 3.31 -40.00
N LYS A 2 -35.67 4.30 -40.16
CA LYS A 2 -35.32 5.67 -39.84
C LYS A 2 -35.28 5.77 -38.32
N TYR A 3 -34.09 5.84 -37.75
CA TYR A 3 -33.94 6.20 -36.35
C TYR A 3 -34.33 7.68 -36.18
N THR A 4 -35.27 7.96 -35.31
CA THR A 4 -35.57 9.34 -34.91
C THR A 4 -34.35 9.89 -34.13
N GLY A 5 -34.11 11.20 -34.19
CA GLY A 5 -32.93 11.83 -33.59
C GLY A 5 -32.68 11.47 -32.12
N LYS A 6 -33.74 11.14 -31.37
CA LYS A 6 -33.64 10.67 -29.97
C LYS A 6 -32.95 9.30 -29.84
N SER A 7 -33.12 8.37 -30.79
CA SER A 7 -32.44 7.07 -30.80
C SER A 7 -30.94 7.20 -31.12
N LEU A 8 -30.58 8.20 -31.96
CA LEU A 8 -29.18 8.46 -32.30
C LEU A 8 -28.45 9.12 -31.10
N LEU A 9 -29.13 10.00 -30.37
CA LEU A 9 -28.59 10.63 -29.18
C LEU A 9 -28.35 9.61 -28.06
N SER A 10 -29.28 8.68 -27.85
CA SER A 10 -29.12 7.58 -26.89
C SER A 10 -27.95 6.67 -27.24
N LEU A 11 -27.74 6.37 -28.51
CA LEU A 11 -26.61 5.57 -28.99
C LEU A 11 -25.29 6.37 -28.85
N LEU A 12 -25.33 7.66 -29.14
CA LEU A 12 -24.20 8.56 -29.00
C LEU A 12 -23.82 8.75 -27.51
N LEU A 13 -24.83 8.93 -26.66
CA LEU A 13 -24.64 9.03 -25.22
C LEU A 13 -24.10 7.74 -24.62
N ALA A 14 -24.64 6.58 -25.00
CA ALA A 14 -24.11 5.29 -24.58
C ALA A 14 -22.68 5.04 -25.05
N LEU A 15 -22.33 5.48 -26.26
CA LEU A 15 -20.96 5.44 -26.79
C LEU A 15 -20.02 6.40 -26.06
N LEU A 16 -20.54 7.55 -25.60
CA LEU A 16 -19.78 8.59 -24.93
C LEU A 16 -19.65 8.33 -23.42
N LEU A 17 -20.69 7.74 -22.83
CA LEU A 17 -20.75 7.48 -21.39
C LEU A 17 -20.04 6.19 -20.98
N ALA A 18 -19.70 5.31 -21.93
CA ALA A 18 -18.85 4.14 -21.71
C ALA A 18 -17.39 4.53 -21.36
N ALA A 19 -17.11 5.81 -21.16
CA ALA A 19 -15.77 6.26 -20.91
C ALA A 19 -15.72 7.43 -19.94
N GLY A 20 -15.34 7.07 -18.81
CA GLY A 20 -15.09 7.79 -17.59
C GLY A 20 -14.66 9.23 -17.61
N LEU A 21 -15.09 9.88 -16.61
CA LEU A 21 -14.85 11.28 -16.26
C LEU A 21 -13.70 11.45 -15.30
N CYS A 22 -12.94 12.50 -15.43
CA CYS A 22 -12.46 13.37 -14.34
C CYS A 22 -11.69 14.59 -14.77
N ALA A 23 -11.93 15.68 -14.15
CA ALA A 23 -10.97 16.72 -13.80
C ALA A 23 -11.55 17.60 -12.69
N CYS A 24 -10.81 17.84 -11.63
CA CYS A 24 -11.13 18.83 -10.61
C CYS A 24 -10.20 20.04 -10.73
N GLY A 25 -10.77 21.22 -10.71
CA GLY A 25 -10.07 22.45 -10.43
C GLY A 25 -11.00 23.38 -9.68
N SER A 26 -10.73 23.68 -8.42
CA SER A 26 -11.48 24.66 -7.64
C SER A 26 -10.72 25.97 -7.54
N ASN A 27 -11.35 27.06 -7.94
CA ASN A 27 -11.00 28.39 -7.48
C ASN A 27 -12.15 28.91 -6.63
N THR A 28 -11.95 29.07 -5.35
CA THR A 28 -12.79 29.89 -4.47
C THR A 28 -11.97 31.08 -4.00
N ASP A 29 -12.51 32.28 -4.23
CA ASP A 29 -11.99 33.54 -3.67
C ASP A 29 -12.01 33.48 -2.14
N PRO A 30 -10.97 33.95 -1.43
CA PRO A 30 -10.96 33.96 0.01
C PRO A 30 -11.72 35.16 0.55
N ASP A 31 -12.74 34.92 1.38
CA ASP A 31 -13.29 35.94 2.30
C ASP A 31 -12.24 36.29 3.37
N GLU A 32 -12.09 37.56 3.68
CA GLU A 32 -11.15 38.06 4.69
C GLU A 32 -11.45 37.49 6.08
N PRO A 33 -10.44 37.00 6.81
CA PRO A 33 -10.65 36.42 8.15
C PRO A 33 -10.97 37.48 9.19
N GLN A 34 -11.96 37.18 10.02
CA GLN A 34 -12.29 37.95 11.23
C GLN A 34 -11.20 37.72 12.31
N PRO A 35 -10.86 38.68 13.17
CA PRO A 35 -9.64 38.68 13.98
C PRO A 35 -9.61 37.76 15.22
N ASP A 36 -10.54 36.91 15.49
CA ASP A 36 -10.62 36.10 16.72
C ASP A 36 -10.85 34.57 16.53
N ASP A 37 -10.69 34.05 15.32
CA ASP A 37 -10.69 32.60 15.14
C ASP A 37 -9.32 31.99 15.54
N PRO A 38 -9.30 30.85 16.27
CA PRO A 38 -8.05 30.16 16.58
C PRO A 38 -7.35 29.80 15.27
N ILE A 39 -6.05 30.08 15.18
CA ILE A 39 -5.21 29.70 14.04
C ILE A 39 -5.29 28.18 13.95
N VAL A 40 -6.12 27.69 13.04
CA VAL A 40 -6.13 26.28 12.64
C VAL A 40 -4.89 26.11 11.77
N GLU A 41 -3.87 25.41 12.28
CA GLU A 41 -2.73 25.03 11.47
C GLU A 41 -3.27 24.18 10.30
N GLU A 42 -3.10 24.68 9.08
CA GLU A 42 -3.44 23.90 7.88
C GLU A 42 -2.56 22.64 7.87
N PRO A 43 -3.14 21.47 7.51
CA PRO A 43 -2.36 20.24 7.42
C PRO A 43 -1.20 20.43 6.43
N THR A 44 -0.01 20.02 6.82
CA THR A 44 1.18 20.07 5.97
C THR A 44 1.01 19.07 4.83
N ILE A 45 0.66 19.56 3.65
CA ILE A 45 0.54 18.74 2.44
C ILE A 45 1.93 18.56 1.85
N PRO A 46 2.39 17.33 1.58
CA PRO A 46 3.68 17.11 0.93
C PRO A 46 3.79 17.87 -0.40
N ASP A 47 4.94 18.46 -0.66
CA ASP A 47 5.18 19.20 -1.91
C ASP A 47 5.10 18.28 -3.13
N GLN A 48 5.58 17.04 -3.00
CA GLN A 48 5.53 16.02 -4.03
C GLN A 48 5.24 14.65 -3.44
N VAL A 49 4.47 13.86 -4.18
CA VAL A 49 4.16 12.45 -3.85
C VAL A 49 4.41 11.57 -5.08
N PRO A 50 4.82 10.31 -4.91
CA PRO A 50 4.95 9.39 -6.03
C PRO A 50 3.57 9.10 -6.62
N VAL A 51 3.41 9.27 -7.92
CA VAL A 51 2.14 8.99 -8.62
C VAL A 51 2.25 7.78 -9.52
N ARG A 52 3.47 7.41 -9.95
CA ARG A 52 3.68 6.25 -10.82
C ARG A 52 5.11 5.73 -10.71
N ILE A 53 5.25 4.39 -10.74
CA ILE A 53 6.52 3.70 -10.99
C ILE A 53 6.29 2.75 -12.16
N THR A 54 7.13 2.85 -13.19
CA THR A 54 7.09 1.95 -14.34
C THR A 54 8.39 1.15 -14.41
N ALA A 55 8.30 -0.18 -14.39
CA ALA A 55 9.44 -1.05 -14.62
C ALA A 55 9.44 -1.53 -16.08
N THR A 56 10.55 -1.35 -16.76
CA THR A 56 10.71 -1.68 -18.17
C THR A 56 11.88 -2.64 -18.36
N ARG A 57 11.69 -3.66 -19.21
CA ARG A 57 12.78 -4.51 -19.70
C ARG A 57 13.46 -3.81 -20.87
N LEU A 58 14.78 -3.56 -20.75
CA LEU A 58 15.49 -2.75 -21.72
C LEU A 58 15.75 -3.46 -23.07
N ALA A 59 15.73 -4.79 -23.07
CA ALA A 59 16.00 -5.58 -24.29
C ALA A 59 14.94 -5.38 -25.40
N ASP A 60 13.68 -5.15 -25.02
CA ASP A 60 12.55 -5.05 -25.94
C ASP A 60 11.56 -3.93 -25.60
N GLY A 61 11.83 -3.16 -24.54
CA GLY A 61 10.95 -2.08 -24.08
C GLY A 61 9.66 -2.55 -23.40
N ALA A 62 9.54 -3.85 -23.10
CA ALA A 62 8.33 -4.37 -22.45
C ALA A 62 8.16 -3.82 -21.04
N VAL A 63 6.97 -3.30 -20.73
CA VAL A 63 6.59 -2.88 -19.39
C VAL A 63 6.34 -4.12 -18.54
N LEU A 64 7.14 -4.29 -17.49
CA LEU A 64 7.06 -5.43 -16.56
C LEU A 64 6.07 -5.15 -15.44
N SER A 65 6.11 -3.95 -14.87
CA SER A 65 5.13 -3.49 -13.87
C SER A 65 4.84 -2.01 -14.04
N ASP A 66 3.65 -1.60 -13.62
CA ASP A 66 3.21 -0.21 -13.62
C ASP A 66 2.37 0.01 -12.36
N ARG A 67 3.01 0.60 -11.34
CA ARG A 67 2.35 0.92 -10.07
C ARG A 67 1.93 2.38 -10.08
N ARG A 68 0.71 2.64 -9.66
CA ARG A 68 0.09 3.96 -9.69
C ARG A 68 -0.60 4.28 -8.39
N TRP A 69 -0.54 5.57 -7.98
CA TRP A 69 -1.20 6.09 -6.80
C TRP A 69 -2.05 7.31 -7.14
N VAL A 70 -3.18 7.41 -6.46
CA VAL A 70 -4.07 8.57 -6.52
C VAL A 70 -4.17 9.17 -5.13
N TYR A 71 -4.20 10.50 -5.06
CA TYR A 71 -4.26 11.24 -3.81
C TYR A 71 -5.42 12.23 -3.84
N ASP A 72 -5.97 12.51 -2.67
CA ASP A 72 -6.95 13.56 -2.50
C ASP A 72 -6.28 14.96 -2.38
N GLN A 73 -7.12 15.97 -2.21
CA GLN A 73 -6.66 17.36 -2.07
C GLN A 73 -5.80 17.63 -0.83
N TYR A 74 -5.80 16.74 0.15
CA TYR A 74 -5.02 16.84 1.39
C TYR A 74 -3.72 16.02 1.32
N GLY A 75 -3.47 15.34 0.21
CA GLY A 75 -2.29 14.51 0.01
C GLY A 75 -2.43 13.09 0.56
N ASN A 76 -3.60 12.67 0.96
CA ASN A 76 -3.84 11.30 1.40
C ASN A 76 -4.09 10.38 0.21
N MET A 77 -3.45 9.22 0.21
CA MET A 77 -3.59 8.23 -0.85
C MET A 77 -5.00 7.65 -0.86
N THR A 78 -5.71 7.78 -1.98
CA THR A 78 -7.07 7.26 -2.15
C THR A 78 -7.13 5.97 -2.94
N MET A 79 -6.07 5.66 -3.68
CA MET A 79 -5.99 4.42 -4.45
C MET A 79 -4.54 4.02 -4.71
N GLU A 80 -4.27 2.73 -4.67
CA GLU A 80 -3.00 2.12 -5.10
C GLU A 80 -3.29 0.94 -6.02
N ILE A 81 -2.64 0.91 -7.19
CA ILE A 81 -2.78 -0.13 -8.19
C ILE A 81 -1.41 -0.56 -8.67
N ASP A 82 -1.19 -1.87 -8.74
CA ASP A 82 0.02 -2.48 -9.26
C ASP A 82 -0.32 -3.45 -10.40
N TYR A 83 0.14 -3.11 -11.60
CA TYR A 83 0.02 -3.96 -12.77
C TYR A 83 1.31 -4.72 -12.98
N GLN A 84 1.20 -6.01 -13.16
CA GLN A 84 2.31 -6.86 -13.55
C GLN A 84 2.05 -7.37 -14.96
N PHE A 85 2.97 -7.12 -15.89
CA PHE A 85 2.83 -7.47 -17.32
C PHE A 85 1.54 -6.94 -17.97
N GLY A 86 1.07 -5.78 -17.52
CA GLY A 86 -0.19 -5.20 -17.98
C GLY A 86 -1.45 -5.89 -17.44
N LEU A 87 -1.28 -6.85 -16.53
CA LEU A 87 -2.38 -7.57 -15.89
C LEU A 87 -2.52 -7.19 -14.43
N LEU A 88 -3.74 -7.06 -13.97
CA LEU A 88 -4.06 -6.92 -12.55
C LEU A 88 -4.66 -8.24 -12.05
N GLU A 89 -3.80 -9.11 -11.52
CA GLU A 89 -4.23 -10.46 -11.14
C GLU A 89 -5.05 -10.50 -9.85
N GLN A 90 -4.80 -9.60 -8.91
CA GLN A 90 -5.34 -9.71 -7.55
C GLN A 90 -6.26 -8.56 -7.09
N GLY A 91 -6.60 -7.65 -7.98
CA GLY A 91 -7.33 -6.43 -7.61
C GLY A 91 -6.42 -5.33 -7.04
N TYR A 92 -7.02 -4.26 -6.51
CA TYR A 92 -6.31 -3.09 -5.99
C TYR A 92 -6.97 -2.58 -4.71
N ASP A 93 -6.28 -1.72 -3.97
CA ASP A 93 -6.79 -1.12 -2.75
C ASP A 93 -7.24 0.32 -2.99
N THR A 94 -8.39 0.67 -2.40
CA THR A 94 -8.89 2.05 -2.35
C THR A 94 -9.11 2.46 -0.91
N TYR A 95 -8.93 3.76 -0.67
CA TYR A 95 -9.02 4.34 0.66
C TYR A 95 -10.03 5.47 0.67
N THR A 96 -10.91 5.49 1.65
CA THR A 96 -11.83 6.60 1.88
C THR A 96 -11.56 7.19 3.24
N TYR A 97 -11.65 8.52 3.35
CA TYR A 97 -11.32 9.24 4.56
C TYR A 97 -12.51 10.04 5.07
N GLU A 98 -12.67 10.06 6.39
CA GLU A 98 -13.42 11.10 7.08
C GLU A 98 -12.43 12.10 7.67
N TYR A 99 -12.72 13.40 7.53
CA TYR A 99 -11.83 14.48 7.95
C TYR A 99 -12.41 15.25 9.14
N GLY A 100 -11.54 15.61 10.07
CA GLY A 100 -11.84 16.58 11.10
C GLY A 100 -11.88 18.01 10.54
N PRO A 101 -12.29 18.99 11.37
CA PRO A 101 -12.43 20.40 10.94
C PRO A 101 -11.12 21.03 10.42
N ASN A 102 -9.98 20.48 10.81
CA ASN A 102 -8.64 20.93 10.42
C ASN A 102 -8.10 20.21 9.18
N GLY A 103 -8.90 19.36 8.51
CA GLY A 103 -8.45 18.59 7.34
C GLY A 103 -7.55 17.38 7.66
N VAL A 104 -7.32 17.07 8.95
CA VAL A 104 -6.64 15.84 9.37
C VAL A 104 -7.63 14.69 9.31
N PRO A 105 -7.26 13.52 8.75
CA PRO A 105 -8.12 12.34 8.79
C PRO A 105 -8.48 11.95 10.22
N VAL A 106 -9.74 11.66 10.47
CA VAL A 106 -10.21 11.05 11.73
C VAL A 106 -10.52 9.56 11.56
N GLN A 107 -10.82 9.14 10.34
CA GLN A 107 -11.01 7.74 9.96
C GLN A 107 -10.51 7.48 8.54
N ARG A 108 -9.98 6.28 8.31
CA ARG A 108 -9.68 5.72 7.00
C ARG A 108 -10.31 4.34 6.87
N ASP A 109 -11.10 4.12 5.82
CA ASP A 109 -11.56 2.80 5.43
C ASP A 109 -10.77 2.32 4.22
N THR A 110 -10.26 1.09 4.29
CA THR A 110 -9.52 0.43 3.22
C THR A 110 -10.41 -0.62 2.57
N TYR A 111 -10.56 -0.53 1.25
CA TYR A 111 -11.34 -1.47 0.46
C TYR A 111 -10.44 -2.21 -0.52
N ARG A 112 -10.57 -3.52 -0.59
CA ARG A 112 -10.03 -4.34 -1.66
C ARG A 112 -11.03 -4.40 -2.80
N VAL A 113 -10.62 -3.95 -3.97
CA VAL A 113 -11.41 -4.01 -5.21
C VAL A 113 -10.89 -5.16 -6.05
N THR A 114 -11.76 -6.10 -6.37
CA THR A 114 -11.47 -7.22 -7.27
C THR A 114 -12.47 -7.23 -8.42
N GLN A 115 -12.26 -8.07 -9.39
CA GLN A 115 -13.20 -8.26 -10.50
C GLN A 115 -14.61 -8.68 -10.06
N GLU A 116 -14.72 -9.33 -8.89
CA GLU A 116 -15.99 -9.88 -8.41
C GLU A 116 -16.70 -8.93 -7.43
N ARG A 117 -15.96 -8.19 -6.65
CA ARG A 117 -16.53 -7.35 -5.58
C ARG A 117 -15.55 -6.32 -5.03
N THR A 118 -16.13 -5.29 -4.42
CA THR A 118 -15.42 -4.38 -3.50
C THR A 118 -15.78 -4.75 -2.08
N ARG A 119 -14.78 -4.88 -1.20
CA ARG A 119 -14.98 -5.24 0.20
C ARG A 119 -14.13 -4.40 1.13
N LEU A 120 -14.69 -4.05 2.26
CA LEU A 120 -13.95 -3.44 3.37
C LEU A 120 -12.95 -4.46 3.94
N THR A 121 -11.70 -4.08 4.04
CA THR A 121 -10.62 -4.92 4.59
C THR A 121 -10.10 -4.39 5.92
N ALA A 122 -10.08 -3.07 6.10
CA ALA A 122 -9.69 -2.45 7.36
C ALA A 122 -10.38 -1.11 7.57
N THR A 123 -10.55 -0.72 8.84
CA THR A 123 -10.91 0.62 9.28
C THR A 123 -9.88 1.07 10.29
N GLU A 124 -9.37 2.29 10.15
CA GLU A 124 -8.43 2.93 11.08
C GLU A 124 -9.00 4.25 11.56
N THR A 125 -8.76 4.56 12.83
CA THR A 125 -9.10 5.87 13.42
C THR A 125 -7.82 6.59 13.82
N PHE A 126 -7.85 7.92 13.76
CA PHE A 126 -6.71 8.78 13.99
C PHE A 126 -7.00 9.81 15.07
N ASP A 127 -5.96 10.22 15.79
CA ASP A 127 -6.00 11.39 16.67
C ASP A 127 -5.84 12.70 15.90
N SER A 128 -5.86 13.82 16.61
CA SER A 128 -5.70 15.16 16.01
C SER A 128 -4.30 15.42 15.42
N ALA A 129 -3.31 14.60 15.75
CA ALA A 129 -1.95 14.64 15.19
C ALA A 129 -1.79 13.70 13.97
N GLY A 130 -2.85 12.99 13.57
CA GLY A 130 -2.84 12.04 12.45
C GLY A 130 -2.21 10.68 12.78
N ARG A 131 -2.03 10.34 14.07
CA ARG A 131 -1.52 9.04 14.49
C ARG A 131 -2.66 8.05 14.64
N VAL A 132 -2.44 6.79 14.24
CA VAL A 132 -3.44 5.72 14.38
C VAL A 132 -3.70 5.46 15.85
N THR A 133 -4.97 5.53 16.26
CA THR A 133 -5.43 5.21 17.62
C THR A 133 -6.12 3.86 17.73
N ALA A 134 -6.74 3.40 16.62
CA ALA A 134 -7.32 2.06 16.55
C ALA A 134 -7.33 1.54 15.11
N ARG A 135 -7.34 0.21 14.98
CA ARG A 135 -7.45 -0.46 13.69
C ARG A 135 -8.34 -1.70 13.82
N GLN A 136 -9.23 -1.90 12.86
CA GLN A 136 -10.05 -3.10 12.73
C GLN A 136 -9.78 -3.74 11.36
N VAL A 137 -9.65 -5.08 11.32
CA VAL A 137 -9.38 -5.84 10.10
C VAL A 137 -10.50 -6.84 9.87
N TYR A 138 -10.94 -6.96 8.62
CA TYR A 138 -12.09 -7.77 8.24
C TYR A 138 -11.69 -8.90 7.27
N ASN A 139 -12.33 -10.06 7.41
CA ASN A 139 -12.16 -11.18 6.49
C ASN A 139 -13.02 -11.01 5.22
N GLU A 140 -12.95 -12.01 4.34
CA GLU A 140 -13.70 -12.02 3.08
C GLU A 140 -15.22 -11.97 3.24
N ALA A 141 -15.75 -12.40 4.38
CA ALA A 141 -17.18 -12.34 4.69
C ALA A 141 -17.59 -11.01 5.35
N GLY A 142 -16.67 -10.02 5.45
CA GLY A 142 -16.90 -8.74 6.10
C GLY A 142 -16.99 -8.83 7.63
N LYS A 143 -16.53 -9.93 8.22
CA LYS A 143 -16.49 -10.09 9.66
C LYS A 143 -15.13 -9.64 10.18
N ARG A 144 -15.14 -8.92 11.32
CA ARG A 144 -13.92 -8.51 11.99
C ARG A 144 -13.15 -9.74 12.47
N ILE A 145 -11.85 -9.78 12.16
CA ILE A 145 -10.91 -10.83 12.55
C ILE A 145 -9.85 -10.34 13.52
N PHE A 146 -9.49 -9.04 13.43
CA PHE A 146 -8.56 -8.41 14.36
C PHE A 146 -9.05 -7.01 14.75
N GLU A 147 -8.69 -6.61 15.97
CA GLU A 147 -8.88 -5.26 16.49
C GLU A 147 -7.64 -4.86 17.30
N TYR A 148 -7.18 -3.64 17.07
CA TYR A 148 -6.01 -3.05 17.71
C TYR A 148 -6.38 -1.69 18.28
N ALA A 149 -5.77 -1.31 19.41
CA ALA A 149 -5.75 0.06 19.89
C ALA A 149 -4.32 0.46 20.27
N TYR A 150 -4.01 1.73 20.12
CA TYR A 150 -2.69 2.28 20.35
C TYR A 150 -2.77 3.47 21.30
N ASP A 151 -1.71 3.71 22.06
CA ASP A 151 -1.56 4.91 22.88
C ASP A 151 -0.96 6.08 22.07
N ASP A 152 -0.74 7.21 22.75
CA ASP A 152 -0.19 8.41 22.13
C ASP A 152 1.28 8.28 21.66
N LEU A 153 1.99 7.24 22.08
CA LEU A 153 3.35 6.90 21.64
C LEU A 153 3.37 5.90 20.49
N GLY A 154 2.19 5.32 20.16
CA GLY A 154 2.03 4.31 19.11
C GLY A 154 2.18 2.87 19.61
N ASN A 155 2.22 2.65 20.93
CA ASN A 155 2.28 1.31 21.49
C ASN A 155 0.94 0.61 21.41
N GLU A 156 0.95 -0.68 21.09
CA GLU A 156 -0.25 -1.50 21.08
C GLU A 156 -0.76 -1.77 22.49
N THR A 157 -1.87 -1.10 22.84
CA THR A 157 -2.53 -1.25 24.15
C THR A 157 -3.63 -2.31 24.15
N LEU A 158 -4.14 -2.65 22.97
CA LEU A 158 -5.16 -3.67 22.78
C LEU A 158 -4.89 -4.47 21.51
N TYR A 159 -4.96 -5.79 21.61
CA TYR A 159 -5.07 -6.73 20.50
C TYR A 159 -6.22 -7.71 20.77
N VAL A 160 -7.15 -7.83 19.84
CA VAL A 160 -8.23 -8.84 19.90
C VAL A 160 -8.23 -9.63 18.60
N SER A 161 -8.25 -10.96 18.73
CA SER A 161 -8.51 -11.85 17.60
C SER A 161 -9.90 -12.46 17.68
N TYR A 162 -10.50 -12.69 16.52
CA TYR A 162 -11.83 -13.28 16.39
C TYR A 162 -11.76 -14.49 15.46
N ASP A 163 -12.65 -15.47 15.69
CA ASP A 163 -12.83 -16.60 14.78
C ASP A 163 -13.67 -16.21 13.55
N ASP A 164 -13.79 -17.11 12.59
CA ASP A 164 -14.56 -16.90 11.35
C ASP A 164 -16.06 -16.64 11.61
N THR A 165 -16.56 -16.93 12.83
CA THR A 165 -17.94 -16.64 13.23
C THR A 165 -18.10 -15.24 13.83
N GLY A 166 -16.99 -14.54 14.09
CA GLY A 166 -16.93 -13.24 14.75
C GLY A 166 -16.95 -13.31 16.27
N ARG A 167 -16.66 -14.47 16.87
CA ARG A 167 -16.49 -14.63 18.31
C ARG A 167 -15.03 -14.39 18.68
N MET A 168 -14.80 -13.73 19.81
CA MET A 168 -13.47 -13.49 20.34
C MET A 168 -12.73 -14.81 20.56
N SER A 169 -11.55 -14.96 19.97
CA SER A 169 -10.62 -16.08 20.17
C SER A 169 -9.61 -15.77 21.27
N SER A 170 -9.07 -14.55 21.26
CA SER A 170 -8.17 -14.06 22.30
C SER A 170 -8.21 -12.54 22.39
N LYS A 171 -7.82 -12.03 23.55
CA LYS A 171 -7.64 -10.61 23.82
C LYS A 171 -6.36 -10.41 24.61
N LEU A 172 -5.56 -9.42 24.23
CA LEU A 172 -4.37 -8.96 24.94
C LEU A 172 -4.54 -7.46 25.23
N GLU A 173 -4.41 -7.07 26.49
CA GLU A 173 -4.40 -5.68 26.94
C GLU A 173 -3.04 -5.38 27.57
N THR A 174 -2.38 -4.32 27.13
CA THR A 174 -1.05 -3.91 27.60
C THR A 174 -1.09 -2.45 28.03
N THR A 175 -0.40 -2.12 29.14
CA THR A 175 -0.20 -0.75 29.56
C THR A 175 1.29 -0.46 29.67
N TYR A 176 1.66 0.79 29.41
CA TYR A 176 3.04 1.26 29.42
C TYR A 176 3.20 2.45 30.37
N ASP A 177 4.42 2.71 30.81
CA ASP A 177 4.77 3.93 31.55
C ASP A 177 5.17 5.06 30.60
N ALA A 178 5.57 6.21 31.17
CA ALA A 178 6.00 7.38 30.42
C ALA A 178 7.35 7.19 29.68
N ASP A 179 8.13 6.18 30.07
CA ASP A 179 9.41 5.81 29.46
C ASP A 179 9.27 4.63 28.48
N ASP A 180 8.02 4.34 28.05
CA ASP A 180 7.69 3.29 27.08
C ASP A 180 7.97 1.86 27.58
N GLN A 181 8.05 1.69 28.91
CA GLN A 181 8.24 0.38 29.52
C GLN A 181 6.89 -0.27 29.83
N ARG A 182 6.75 -1.55 29.52
CA ARG A 182 5.54 -2.32 29.83
C ARG A 182 5.31 -2.38 31.32
N LEU A 183 4.10 -1.95 31.77
CA LEU A 183 3.66 -2.01 33.16
C LEU A 183 2.80 -3.23 33.43
N THR A 184 1.78 -3.46 32.61
CA THR A 184 0.87 -4.62 32.79
C THR A 184 0.56 -5.25 31.45
N GLU A 185 0.21 -6.54 31.50
CA GLU A 185 -0.30 -7.32 30.39
C GLU A 185 -1.42 -8.21 30.88
N GLN A 186 -2.56 -8.22 30.19
CA GLN A 186 -3.65 -9.14 30.48
C GLN A 186 -4.07 -9.87 29.21
N TYR A 187 -3.82 -11.16 29.19
CA TYR A 187 -4.31 -12.06 28.16
C TYR A 187 -5.63 -12.70 28.59
N THR A 188 -6.60 -12.77 27.65
CA THR A 188 -7.89 -13.45 27.85
C THR A 188 -8.11 -14.42 26.68
N ALA A 189 -8.31 -15.69 26.96
CA ALA A 189 -8.61 -16.71 25.96
C ALA A 189 -10.12 -16.82 25.69
N ALA A 190 -10.49 -17.48 24.58
CA ALA A 190 -11.89 -17.70 24.16
C ALA A 190 -12.77 -18.39 25.22
N ASN A 191 -12.19 -19.24 26.05
CA ASN A 191 -12.89 -19.96 27.13
C ASN A 191 -13.06 -19.13 28.41
N GLY A 192 -12.63 -17.86 28.40
CA GLY A 192 -12.70 -16.95 29.54
C GLY A 192 -11.53 -17.08 30.53
N SER A 193 -10.57 -17.98 30.30
CA SER A 193 -9.36 -18.00 31.14
C SER A 193 -8.51 -16.75 30.90
N THR A 194 -7.84 -16.25 31.94
CA THR A 194 -7.00 -15.05 31.87
C THR A 194 -5.62 -15.29 32.45
N ILE A 195 -4.64 -14.51 31.93
CA ILE A 195 -3.30 -14.40 32.50
C ILE A 195 -3.01 -12.91 32.63
N ARG A 196 -2.86 -12.42 33.85
CA ARG A 196 -2.44 -11.06 34.14
C ARG A 196 -0.99 -11.05 34.61
N ARG A 197 -0.18 -10.16 34.05
CA ARG A 197 1.22 -9.94 34.44
C ARG A 197 1.44 -8.48 34.79
N GLU A 198 2.30 -8.25 35.77
CA GLU A 198 2.82 -6.95 36.15
C GLU A 198 4.35 -6.96 35.96
N TYR A 199 4.88 -5.87 35.48
CA TYR A 199 6.29 -5.77 35.14
C TYR A 199 6.99 -4.73 35.98
N GLN A 200 8.26 -4.95 36.27
CA GLN A 200 9.18 -4.02 36.91
C GLN A 200 10.53 -4.12 36.21
N ASP A 201 11.07 -2.99 35.76
CA ASP A 201 12.35 -2.93 35.00
C ASP A 201 12.37 -3.94 33.82
N GLY A 202 11.28 -4.07 33.07
CA GLY A 202 11.14 -4.99 31.95
C GLY A 202 10.96 -6.47 32.32
N LEU A 203 10.98 -6.84 33.58
CA LEU A 203 10.79 -8.20 34.07
C LEU A 203 9.41 -8.39 34.70
N CYS A 204 8.80 -9.55 34.45
CA CYS A 204 7.56 -9.90 35.15
C CYS A 204 7.82 -10.00 36.65
N SER A 205 7.08 -9.23 37.43
CA SER A 205 7.21 -9.17 38.90
C SER A 205 6.05 -9.88 39.63
N HIS A 206 4.93 -10.01 38.95
CA HIS A 206 3.73 -10.68 39.49
C HIS A 206 2.91 -11.28 38.34
N ARG A 207 2.29 -12.45 38.55
CA ARG A 207 1.41 -13.11 37.58
C ARG A 207 0.25 -13.79 38.29
N VAL A 208 -0.95 -13.56 37.74
CA VAL A 208 -2.17 -14.27 38.15
C VAL A 208 -2.77 -14.96 36.94
N GLU A 209 -3.03 -16.24 37.06
CA GLU A 209 -3.75 -17.04 36.07
C GLU A 209 -5.12 -17.39 36.63
N THR A 210 -6.18 -17.14 35.85
CA THR A 210 -7.54 -17.53 36.18
C THR A 210 -8.02 -18.55 35.14
N ASP A 211 -8.41 -19.73 35.57
CA ASP A 211 -8.93 -20.73 34.64
C ASP A 211 -10.37 -20.40 34.19
N SER A 212 -10.91 -21.18 33.25
CA SER A 212 -12.27 -21.00 32.73
C SER A 212 -13.40 -21.22 33.76
N LEU A 213 -13.10 -21.72 34.96
CA LEU A 213 -14.02 -21.91 36.06
C LEU A 213 -13.87 -20.80 37.11
N GLY A 214 -12.98 -19.85 36.91
CA GLY A 214 -12.71 -18.74 37.82
C GLY A 214 -11.74 -19.08 38.97
N LYS A 215 -11.04 -20.22 38.89
CA LYS A 215 -10.01 -20.56 39.89
C LYS A 215 -8.75 -19.76 39.56
N GLU A 216 -8.26 -19.04 40.55
CA GLU A 216 -7.02 -18.26 40.45
C GLU A 216 -5.80 -19.08 40.89
N THR A 217 -4.68 -18.84 40.20
CA THR A 217 -3.35 -19.31 40.58
C THR A 217 -2.41 -18.12 40.48
N GLU A 218 -1.85 -17.75 41.63
CA GLU A 218 -0.95 -16.60 41.74
C GLU A 218 0.49 -17.05 41.80
N TYR A 219 1.38 -16.29 41.15
CA TYR A 219 2.83 -16.50 41.13
C TYR A 219 3.53 -15.25 41.65
N THR A 220 4.36 -15.43 42.65
CA THR A 220 5.23 -14.38 43.21
C THR A 220 6.63 -14.52 42.66
N TYR A 221 7.19 -13.40 42.19
CA TYR A 221 8.49 -13.35 41.59
C TYR A 221 9.54 -12.81 42.56
N THR A 222 10.75 -13.33 42.42
CA THR A 222 11.93 -12.83 43.12
C THR A 222 12.94 -12.29 42.10
N ILE A 223 13.21 -11.00 42.16
CA ILE A 223 14.21 -10.30 41.35
C ILE A 223 15.30 -9.82 42.28
N LYS A 224 16.51 -10.39 42.17
CA LYS A 224 17.68 -9.94 42.93
C LYS A 224 18.74 -9.42 41.99
N ARG A 225 19.35 -8.30 42.39
CA ARG A 225 20.44 -7.66 41.67
C ARG A 225 21.68 -7.55 42.54
N ASP A 226 22.86 -7.51 41.94
CA ASP A 226 24.13 -7.24 42.62
C ASP A 226 24.32 -5.73 42.87
N GLY A 227 25.48 -5.37 43.43
CA GLY A 227 25.82 -3.99 43.71
C GLY A 227 26.04 -3.11 42.47
N SER A 228 26.16 -3.69 41.29
CA SER A 228 26.23 -3.03 39.98
C SER A 228 24.89 -2.95 39.24
N GLY A 229 23.83 -3.48 39.85
CA GLY A 229 22.48 -3.48 39.26
C GLY A 229 22.18 -4.67 38.36
N ASN A 230 23.13 -5.59 38.13
CA ASN A 230 22.94 -6.76 37.27
C ASN A 230 22.17 -7.87 38.00
N LEU A 231 21.35 -8.63 37.26
CA LEU A 231 20.58 -9.74 37.82
C LEU A 231 21.49 -10.78 38.47
N VAL A 232 21.07 -11.29 39.62
CA VAL A 232 21.68 -12.43 40.33
C VAL A 232 20.69 -13.60 40.43
N THR A 233 19.41 -13.32 40.64
CA THR A 233 18.36 -14.35 40.67
C THR A 233 17.07 -13.77 40.09
N TYR A 234 16.44 -14.55 39.22
CA TYR A 234 15.09 -14.32 38.74
C TYR A 234 14.30 -15.64 38.86
N SER A 235 13.27 -15.66 39.69
CA SER A 235 12.49 -16.88 39.91
C SER A 235 11.02 -16.56 40.18
N ALA A 236 10.15 -17.54 39.95
CA ALA A 236 8.75 -17.48 40.32
C ALA A 236 8.33 -18.72 41.07
N VAL A 237 7.47 -18.53 42.08
CA VAL A 237 6.83 -19.59 42.85
C VAL A 237 5.33 -19.43 42.85
N ASN A 238 4.59 -20.53 42.87
CA ASN A 238 3.17 -20.49 43.15
C ASN A 238 2.94 -19.98 44.59
N ALA A 239 2.17 -18.91 44.73
CA ALA A 239 2.02 -18.20 46.00
C ALA A 239 1.29 -19.04 47.08
N GLU A 240 0.38 -19.93 46.66
CA GLU A 240 -0.39 -20.78 47.58
C GLU A 240 0.42 -22.01 48.04
N THR A 241 1.07 -22.71 47.10
CA THR A 241 1.74 -23.97 47.35
C THR A 241 3.23 -23.84 47.67
N GLY A 242 3.83 -22.71 47.37
CA GLY A 242 5.29 -22.51 47.41
C GLY A 242 6.07 -23.30 46.35
N GLN A 243 5.36 -23.97 45.44
CA GLN A 243 5.98 -24.77 44.39
C GLN A 243 6.74 -23.84 43.42
N LEU A 244 7.99 -24.18 43.12
CA LEU A 244 8.83 -23.47 42.12
C LEU A 244 8.21 -23.63 40.73
N ASN A 245 8.02 -22.50 40.02
CA ASN A 245 7.59 -22.47 38.64
C ASN A 245 8.81 -22.43 37.70
N PHE A 246 9.74 -21.55 37.99
CA PHE A 246 11.07 -21.51 37.35
C PHE A 246 12.07 -20.75 38.24
N ARG A 247 13.37 -20.97 37.99
CA ARG A 247 14.46 -20.20 38.58
C ARG A 247 15.59 -20.06 37.58
N LYS A 248 16.14 -18.83 37.49
CA LYS A 248 17.38 -18.52 36.79
C LYS A 248 18.33 -17.84 37.77
N ASP A 249 19.52 -18.39 37.91
CA ASP A 249 20.60 -17.79 38.70
C ASP A 249 21.69 -17.29 37.75
N TYR A 250 22.17 -16.07 38.00
CA TYR A 250 23.11 -15.33 37.15
C TYR A 250 24.44 -15.18 37.90
N ARG A 251 25.50 -15.67 37.31
CA ARG A 251 26.86 -15.50 37.80
C ARG A 251 27.59 -14.44 36.98
N ASN A 252 27.68 -13.25 37.53
CA ASN A 252 28.32 -12.09 36.91
C ASN A 252 29.83 -12.09 37.21
N THR A 253 30.65 -11.80 36.18
CA THR A 253 32.11 -11.63 36.29
C THR A 253 32.48 -10.24 35.82
N TYR A 254 33.36 -9.56 36.60
CA TYR A 254 33.79 -8.19 36.33
C TYR A 254 35.29 -8.11 36.18
N ASP A 255 35.76 -7.16 35.36
CA ASP A 255 37.19 -6.80 35.30
C ASP A 255 37.64 -5.96 36.50
N ALA A 256 38.92 -5.59 36.49
CA ALA A 256 39.50 -4.75 37.55
C ALA A 256 38.93 -3.32 37.61
N ASN A 257 38.26 -2.85 36.56
CA ASN A 257 37.60 -1.55 36.44
C ASN A 257 36.13 -1.60 36.82
N GLY A 258 35.60 -2.80 37.14
CA GLY A 258 34.21 -2.99 37.48
C GLY A 258 33.28 -3.17 36.24
N LEU A 259 33.85 -3.37 35.05
CA LEU A 259 33.06 -3.65 33.83
C LEU A 259 32.66 -5.11 33.80
N LEU A 260 31.39 -5.41 33.44
CA LEU A 260 30.85 -6.73 33.33
C LEU A 260 31.48 -7.47 32.13
N THR A 261 32.26 -8.52 32.37
CA THR A 261 32.95 -9.26 31.31
C THR A 261 32.31 -10.58 30.94
N ALA A 262 31.54 -11.18 31.84
CA ALA A 262 30.76 -12.38 31.54
C ALA A 262 29.55 -12.54 32.44
N VAL A 263 28.54 -13.21 31.92
CA VAL A 263 27.36 -13.69 32.63
C VAL A 263 27.15 -15.16 32.29
N GLU A 264 26.95 -16.02 33.29
CA GLU A 264 26.49 -17.39 33.10
C GLU A 264 25.12 -17.51 33.80
N VAL A 265 24.13 -18.05 33.06
CA VAL A 265 22.78 -18.23 33.57
C VAL A 265 22.51 -19.72 33.71
N THR A 266 22.13 -20.15 34.89
CA THR A 266 21.72 -21.52 35.18
C THR A 266 20.24 -21.61 35.55
N ASP A 267 19.60 -22.72 35.18
CA ASP A 267 18.23 -23.05 35.59
C ASP A 267 18.17 -23.59 37.03
N GLU A 268 17.00 -24.02 37.46
CA GLU A 268 16.76 -24.62 38.78
C GLU A 268 17.49 -25.92 39.04
N ASN A 269 17.94 -26.61 38.00
CA ASN A 269 18.72 -27.88 38.08
C ASN A 269 20.24 -27.62 38.12
N GLY A 270 20.65 -26.34 37.92
CA GLY A 270 22.02 -25.94 37.80
C GLY A 270 22.62 -26.18 36.40
N GLU A 271 21.75 -26.45 35.40
CA GLU A 271 22.15 -26.54 34.01
C GLU A 271 22.33 -25.16 33.39
N CYS A 272 23.40 -24.96 32.62
CA CYS A 272 23.64 -23.69 31.94
C CYS A 272 22.62 -23.52 30.79
N VAL A 273 21.84 -22.45 30.83
CA VAL A 273 20.82 -22.11 29.84
C VAL A 273 21.16 -20.89 29.00
N ALA A 274 22.08 -20.03 29.48
CA ALA A 274 22.63 -18.93 28.68
C ALA A 274 24.03 -18.51 29.17
N GLN A 275 24.81 -17.95 28.25
CA GLN A 275 26.09 -17.33 28.54
C GLN A 275 26.27 -16.07 27.72
N SER A 276 26.84 -15.02 28.35
CA SER A 276 27.22 -13.79 27.66
C SER A 276 28.65 -13.43 28.01
N SER A 277 29.41 -12.88 27.06
CA SER A 277 30.74 -12.32 27.32
C SER A 277 30.92 -10.98 26.60
N TYR A 278 31.67 -10.07 27.24
CA TYR A 278 31.88 -8.70 26.77
C TYR A 278 33.36 -8.35 26.76
N GLN A 279 33.78 -7.67 25.68
CA GLN A 279 35.12 -7.09 25.57
C GLN A 279 35.01 -5.59 25.44
N TYR A 280 36.00 -4.90 26.00
CA TYR A 280 36.02 -3.43 26.06
C TYR A 280 37.34 -2.88 25.50
N ASP A 281 37.28 -1.67 24.97
CA ASP A 281 38.48 -0.91 24.67
C ASP A 281 39.02 -0.23 25.93
N ARG A 282 40.10 0.54 25.74
CA ARG A 282 40.74 1.27 26.86
C ARG A 282 39.88 2.38 27.48
N GLN A 283 38.84 2.81 26.77
CA GLN A 283 37.87 3.82 27.22
C GLN A 283 36.65 3.19 27.90
N GLY A 284 36.61 1.86 28.01
CA GLY A 284 35.49 1.15 28.62
C GLY A 284 34.26 0.98 27.69
N ARG A 285 34.41 1.20 26.37
CA ARG A 285 33.34 0.98 25.39
C ARG A 285 33.35 -0.47 24.96
N VAL A 286 32.14 -1.08 24.78
CA VAL A 286 32.00 -2.44 24.31
C VAL A 286 32.53 -2.56 22.87
N THR A 287 33.51 -3.42 22.66
CA THR A 287 34.05 -3.77 21.33
C THR A 287 33.52 -5.09 20.82
N GLN A 288 33.10 -6.00 21.71
CA GLN A 288 32.46 -7.25 21.36
C GLN A 288 31.48 -7.70 22.46
N SER A 289 30.33 -8.22 22.06
CA SER A 289 29.47 -9.05 22.89
C SER A 289 29.25 -10.41 22.18
N ASP A 290 29.22 -11.50 22.94
CA ASP A 290 28.95 -12.88 22.48
C ASP A 290 27.92 -13.45 23.44
N GLU A 291 26.71 -13.67 22.97
CA GLU A 291 25.57 -14.18 23.73
C GLU A 291 25.14 -15.52 23.19
N ARG A 292 24.91 -16.49 24.08
CA ARG A 292 24.50 -17.85 23.73
C ARG A 292 23.35 -18.29 24.60
N GLU A 293 22.37 -18.94 23.99
CA GLU A 293 21.28 -19.61 24.69
C GLU A 293 21.27 -21.09 24.35
N PHE A 294 20.96 -21.91 25.35
CA PHE A 294 20.93 -23.36 25.23
C PHE A 294 19.52 -23.88 25.59
N ALA A 295 18.95 -24.68 24.68
CA ALA A 295 17.65 -25.33 24.89
C ALA A 295 17.77 -26.82 24.50
N GLY A 296 18.24 -27.65 25.44
CA GLY A 296 18.55 -29.06 25.19
C GLY A 296 19.68 -29.23 24.17
N SER A 297 19.36 -29.75 22.97
CA SER A 297 20.34 -29.90 21.87
C SER A 297 20.39 -28.71 20.91
N GLN A 298 19.64 -27.65 21.20
CA GLN A 298 19.65 -26.45 20.39
C GLN A 298 20.52 -25.38 21.06
N GLU A 299 21.30 -24.69 20.24
CA GLU A 299 22.10 -23.54 20.64
C GLU A 299 21.81 -22.38 19.69
N SER A 300 21.49 -21.22 20.25
CA SER A 300 21.50 -19.95 19.51
C SER A 300 22.68 -19.11 19.99
N ARG A 301 23.33 -18.43 19.08
CA ARG A 301 24.46 -17.55 19.37
C ARG A 301 24.34 -16.25 18.60
N GLU A 302 24.57 -15.16 19.28
CA GLU A 302 24.59 -13.81 18.74
C GLU A 302 25.90 -13.10 19.13
N VAL A 303 26.63 -12.59 18.14
CA VAL A 303 27.89 -11.88 18.36
C VAL A 303 27.81 -10.51 17.69
N TRP A 304 28.05 -9.48 18.49
CA TRP A 304 28.26 -8.13 18.00
C TRP A 304 29.72 -7.72 18.16
N SER A 305 30.27 -7.11 17.11
CA SER A 305 31.61 -6.51 17.15
C SER A 305 31.53 -5.05 16.69
N THR A 306 32.10 -4.13 17.47
CA THR A 306 32.07 -2.69 17.20
C THR A 306 33.48 -2.14 17.12
N THR A 307 33.79 -1.40 16.05
CA THR A 307 35.05 -0.69 15.86
C THR A 307 34.81 0.82 15.96
N TYR A 308 35.64 1.49 16.74
CA TYR A 308 35.62 2.94 16.94
C TYR A 308 36.83 3.59 16.29
N ASN A 309 36.69 4.82 15.81
CA ASN A 309 37.84 5.68 15.45
C ASN A 309 38.48 6.32 16.69
N ASP A 310 39.56 7.08 16.47
CA ASP A 310 40.27 7.77 17.56
C ASP A 310 39.41 8.79 18.30
N GLY A 311 38.40 9.34 17.65
CA GLY A 311 37.41 10.28 18.24
C GLY A 311 36.31 9.56 19.03
N GLY A 312 36.26 8.25 19.02
CA GLY A 312 35.23 7.47 19.71
C GLY A 312 33.93 7.25 18.92
N VAL A 313 33.92 7.63 17.66
CA VAL A 313 32.79 7.43 16.77
C VAL A 313 32.82 6.01 16.22
N VAL A 314 31.68 5.35 16.14
CA VAL A 314 31.55 4.02 15.53
C VAL A 314 31.80 4.13 14.03
N VAL A 315 32.74 3.34 13.52
CA VAL A 315 33.05 3.26 12.06
C VAL A 315 32.70 1.91 11.44
N ARG A 316 32.49 0.88 12.27
CA ARG A 316 32.03 -0.44 11.81
C ARG A 316 31.31 -1.17 12.93
N LYS A 317 30.20 -1.83 12.57
CA LYS A 317 29.57 -2.88 13.39
C LYS A 317 29.47 -4.16 12.59
N GLU A 318 29.62 -5.29 13.25
CA GLU A 318 29.39 -6.61 12.68
C GLU A 318 28.50 -7.41 13.62
N HIS A 319 27.53 -8.09 13.04
CA HIS A 319 26.59 -8.95 13.72
C HIS A 319 26.66 -10.35 13.11
N LEU A 320 26.89 -11.34 13.97
CA LEU A 320 26.83 -12.75 13.61
C LEU A 320 25.71 -13.38 14.43
N GLN A 321 24.77 -14.00 13.76
CA GLN A 321 23.74 -14.82 14.37
C GLN A 321 23.89 -16.25 13.85
N SER A 322 23.93 -17.23 14.76
CA SER A 322 23.96 -18.64 14.39
C SER A 322 22.98 -19.44 15.22
N GLN A 323 22.37 -20.46 14.62
CA GLN A 323 21.42 -21.34 15.26
C GLN A 323 21.78 -22.81 14.92
N LEU A 324 22.00 -23.61 15.94
CA LEU A 324 22.23 -25.04 15.81
C LEU A 324 20.96 -25.80 16.16
N ASN A 325 20.33 -26.41 15.15
CA ASN A 325 19.13 -27.23 15.30
C ASN A 325 19.38 -28.65 14.85
N GLY A 326 19.44 -29.60 15.78
CA GLY A 326 19.54 -31.03 15.46
C GLY A 326 20.79 -31.43 14.61
N GLY A 327 21.88 -30.66 14.70
CA GLY A 327 23.11 -30.86 13.94
C GLY A 327 23.22 -30.03 12.65
N THR A 328 22.23 -29.26 12.30
CA THR A 328 22.30 -28.29 11.20
C THR A 328 22.61 -26.90 11.77
N LEU A 329 23.69 -26.28 11.30
CA LEU A 329 24.09 -24.92 11.65
C LEU A 329 23.57 -23.97 10.59
N GLU A 330 22.72 -23.04 10.97
CA GLU A 330 22.33 -21.88 10.17
C GLU A 330 23.09 -20.65 10.69
N GLU A 331 23.71 -19.90 9.78
CA GLU A 331 24.48 -18.73 10.11
C GLU A 331 24.10 -17.54 9.23
N THR A 332 23.88 -16.42 9.86
CA THR A 332 23.69 -15.13 9.19
C THR A 332 24.68 -14.11 9.72
N THR A 333 25.16 -13.24 8.83
CA THR A 333 26.02 -12.13 9.23
C THR A 333 25.50 -10.82 8.66
N ALA A 334 25.58 -9.76 9.47
CA ALA A 334 25.32 -8.39 9.05
C ALA A 334 26.55 -7.52 9.37
N SER A 335 26.91 -6.63 8.45
CA SER A 335 28.04 -5.72 8.60
C SER A 335 27.60 -4.30 8.25
N TYR A 336 27.86 -3.36 9.15
CA TYR A 336 27.50 -1.95 9.05
C TYR A 336 28.78 -1.13 8.93
N GLN A 337 28.86 -0.21 7.99
CA GLN A 337 29.96 0.69 7.76
C GLN A 337 29.52 2.13 7.96
N TYR A 338 30.35 2.92 8.65
CA TYR A 338 30.05 4.32 8.95
C TYR A 338 31.24 5.18 8.49
N ASP A 339 30.98 6.44 8.19
CA ASP A 339 32.03 7.42 7.92
C ASP A 339 32.70 7.93 9.21
N GLN A 340 33.55 8.95 9.08
CA GLN A 340 34.27 9.53 10.22
C GLN A 340 33.37 10.30 11.19
N ASP A 341 32.21 10.74 10.72
CA ASP A 341 31.19 11.45 11.49
C ASP A 341 30.17 10.50 12.14
N GLY A 342 30.29 9.18 11.85
CA GLY A 342 29.41 8.14 12.38
C GLY A 342 28.13 7.96 11.60
N LEU A 343 28.04 8.49 10.38
CA LEU A 343 26.88 8.29 9.50
C LEU A 343 27.02 6.98 8.73
N LEU A 344 25.94 6.22 8.66
CA LEU A 344 25.89 4.94 7.94
C LEU A 344 26.15 5.14 6.44
N THR A 345 27.14 4.41 5.90
CA THR A 345 27.55 4.45 4.48
C THR A 345 27.41 3.13 3.77
N GLY A 346 27.21 2.03 4.51
CA GLY A 346 27.05 0.71 3.91
C GLY A 346 26.49 -0.31 4.88
N PHE A 347 25.75 -1.26 4.30
CA PHE A 347 25.22 -2.41 4.99
C PHE A 347 25.41 -3.66 4.13
N THR A 348 25.80 -4.77 4.74
CA THR A 348 25.94 -6.06 4.06
C THR A 348 25.33 -7.16 4.92
N TYR A 349 24.43 -7.92 4.34
CA TYR A 349 23.81 -9.10 4.94
C TYR A 349 24.27 -10.35 4.19
N ARG A 350 24.58 -11.45 4.89
CA ARG A 350 24.97 -12.73 4.31
C ARG A 350 24.24 -13.87 4.98
N ARG A 351 23.82 -14.83 4.17
CA ARG A 351 23.20 -16.08 4.61
C ARG A 351 23.48 -17.17 3.59
N ASP A 352 23.90 -18.37 4.05
CA ASP A 352 24.05 -19.58 3.24
C ASP A 352 24.84 -19.38 1.92
N GLY A 353 25.96 -18.66 1.99
CA GLY A 353 26.80 -18.36 0.83
C GLY A 353 26.28 -17.24 -0.09
N SER A 354 25.11 -16.70 0.19
CA SER A 354 24.52 -15.55 -0.50
C SER A 354 24.89 -14.25 0.21
N SER A 355 24.90 -13.14 -0.53
CA SER A 355 25.13 -11.83 0.06
C SER A 355 24.25 -10.75 -0.56
N LEU A 356 23.84 -9.80 0.27
CA LEU A 356 23.12 -8.60 -0.09
C LEU A 356 23.87 -7.40 0.49
N SER A 357 24.28 -6.47 -0.37
CA SER A 357 25.05 -5.29 0.06
C SER A 357 24.40 -4.02 -0.44
N PHE A 358 24.32 -3.02 0.44
CA PHE A 358 23.82 -1.68 0.15
C PHE A 358 24.96 -0.67 0.33
N THR A 359 25.09 0.24 -0.63
CA THR A 359 25.84 1.48 -0.46
C THR A 359 24.86 2.58 -0.15
N ILE A 360 25.10 3.31 0.93
CA ILE A 360 24.21 4.32 1.47
C ILE A 360 24.87 5.68 1.31
N GLY A 361 24.14 6.65 0.81
CA GLY A 361 24.54 8.05 0.67
C GLY A 361 23.53 8.98 1.30
N ARG A 362 23.55 10.23 0.89
CA ARG A 362 22.60 11.26 1.33
C ARG A 362 22.00 11.98 0.12
N ALA A 363 20.70 12.21 0.19
CA ALA A 363 19.98 13.10 -0.70
C ALA A 363 19.16 14.04 0.19
N ASP A 364 19.26 15.32 0.02
CA ASP A 364 18.70 16.36 0.90
C ASP A 364 18.92 16.07 2.41
N ASN A 365 20.15 15.71 2.76
CA ASN A 365 20.60 15.29 4.12
C ASN A 365 19.92 14.03 4.69
N GLN A 366 19.02 13.38 3.98
CA GLN A 366 18.41 12.12 4.39
C GLN A 366 19.20 10.92 3.88
N PRO A 367 19.29 9.81 4.65
CA PRO A 367 19.92 8.59 4.19
C PRO A 367 19.15 7.98 3.02
N VAL A 368 19.87 7.57 1.97
CA VAL A 368 19.30 6.95 0.77
C VAL A 368 20.19 5.81 0.29
N VAL A 369 19.59 4.82 -0.36
CA VAL A 369 20.33 3.73 -1.00
C VAL A 369 20.85 4.21 -2.36
N LEU A 370 22.18 4.24 -2.56
CA LEU A 370 22.79 4.55 -3.85
C LEU A 370 22.99 3.31 -4.72
N LYS A 371 23.23 2.17 -4.08
CA LYS A 371 23.53 0.92 -4.77
C LYS A 371 23.12 -0.28 -3.91
N LYS A 372 22.52 -1.28 -4.55
CA LYS A 372 22.22 -2.60 -3.97
C LYS A 372 22.87 -3.67 -4.82
N VAL A 373 23.59 -4.60 -4.21
CA VAL A 373 24.21 -5.75 -4.88
C VAL A 373 23.72 -7.01 -4.21
N CYS A 374 23.13 -7.90 -4.97
CA CYS A 374 22.69 -9.20 -4.52
C CYS A 374 23.50 -10.30 -5.22
N VAL A 375 23.95 -11.31 -4.48
CA VAL A 375 24.71 -12.47 -4.99
C VAL A 375 24.14 -13.74 -4.38
N GLY A 376 23.79 -14.71 -5.22
CA GLY A 376 23.28 -16.01 -4.83
C GLY A 376 21.78 -16.03 -4.56
N PRO A 377 21.25 -17.14 -3.95
CA PRO A 377 19.83 -17.41 -3.80
C PRO A 377 18.99 -16.34 -3.06
N LEU A 378 19.60 -15.38 -2.37
CA LEU A 378 18.89 -14.21 -1.82
C LEU A 378 18.25 -13.35 -2.90
N ALA A 379 18.63 -13.51 -4.18
CA ALA A 379 18.01 -12.83 -5.31
C ALA A 379 16.52 -13.16 -5.51
N PHE A 380 16.03 -14.27 -4.94
CA PHE A 380 14.62 -14.67 -4.99
C PHE A 380 13.73 -13.95 -3.96
N THR A 381 14.32 -13.13 -3.11
CA THR A 381 13.60 -12.28 -2.15
C THR A 381 14.08 -10.85 -2.36
N ASP A 382 13.17 -9.93 -2.60
CA ASP A 382 13.54 -8.52 -2.66
C ASP A 382 13.62 -7.97 -1.23
N PHE A 383 14.79 -7.44 -0.88
CA PHE A 383 15.05 -6.79 0.40
C PHE A 383 15.30 -5.32 0.14
N ASP A 384 14.54 -4.46 0.79
CA ASP A 384 14.74 -3.02 0.75
C ASP A 384 15.02 -2.48 2.14
N LEU A 385 15.69 -1.32 2.20
CA LEU A 385 15.95 -0.63 3.45
C LEU A 385 14.98 0.55 3.59
N THR A 386 14.24 0.56 4.70
CA THR A 386 13.42 1.70 5.11
C THR A 386 14.11 2.41 6.25
N PHE A 387 14.59 3.63 6.02
CA PHE A 387 15.29 4.42 7.04
C PHE A 387 14.28 5.04 8.02
N THR A 388 14.52 4.82 9.31
CA THR A 388 13.73 5.36 10.42
C THR A 388 14.48 6.48 11.17
N GLY A 389 15.76 6.71 10.81
CA GLY A 389 16.65 7.72 11.36
C GLY A 389 17.93 7.86 10.55
N GLU A 390 18.86 8.68 10.98
CA GLU A 390 20.13 8.92 10.26
C GLU A 390 20.98 7.65 10.08
N ASN A 391 20.88 6.71 11.01
CA ASN A 391 21.64 5.47 11.05
C ASN A 391 20.77 4.23 11.26
N ASP A 392 19.48 4.44 11.48
CA ASP A 392 18.54 3.38 11.82
C ASP A 392 17.67 3.08 10.60
N PHE A 393 17.47 1.80 10.37
CA PHE A 393 16.62 1.31 9.28
C PHE A 393 16.00 -0.04 9.63
N THR A 394 14.90 -0.36 8.96
CA THR A 394 14.37 -1.71 8.86
C THR A 394 14.76 -2.31 7.51
N MET A 395 14.94 -3.63 7.49
CA MET A 395 15.14 -4.39 6.25
C MET A 395 13.85 -5.15 5.98
N ASP A 396 13.08 -4.64 5.04
CA ASP A 396 11.82 -5.24 4.63
C ASP A 396 12.07 -6.28 3.54
N SER A 397 11.35 -7.38 3.57
CA SER A 397 11.45 -8.43 2.56
C SER A 397 10.12 -8.67 1.88
N SER A 398 10.10 -8.66 0.55
CA SER A 398 8.98 -9.12 -0.25
C SER A 398 9.39 -10.36 -1.04
N ALA A 399 8.62 -11.44 -0.88
CA ALA A 399 8.81 -12.59 -1.76
C ALA A 399 8.29 -12.24 -3.15
N TYR A 400 9.09 -12.50 -4.18
CA TYR A 400 8.60 -12.42 -5.55
C TYR A 400 7.45 -13.41 -5.75
N SER A 401 6.29 -12.93 -6.16
CA SER A 401 5.17 -13.80 -6.54
C SER A 401 5.46 -14.51 -7.86
N GLY A 402 4.82 -15.66 -8.10
CA GLY A 402 5.18 -16.64 -9.15
C GLY A 402 5.51 -16.09 -10.55
N ALA A 403 4.90 -14.97 -10.99
CA ALA A 403 5.23 -14.32 -12.26
C ALA A 403 6.56 -13.55 -12.18
N ASP A 404 6.88 -12.93 -11.06
CA ASP A 404 8.14 -12.19 -10.87
C ASP A 404 9.33 -13.12 -10.76
N ALA A 405 9.17 -14.32 -10.20
CA ALA A 405 10.20 -15.33 -10.12
C ALA A 405 10.71 -15.79 -11.50
N ALA A 406 9.86 -15.74 -12.54
CA ALA A 406 10.24 -16.07 -13.91
C ALA A 406 11.20 -15.05 -14.55
N PHE A 407 11.36 -13.85 -13.94
CA PHE A 407 12.23 -12.77 -14.42
C PHE A 407 13.52 -12.63 -13.63
N LEU A 408 13.66 -13.37 -12.54
CA LEU A 408 14.93 -13.52 -11.83
C LEU A 408 15.80 -14.53 -12.61
N SER A 409 16.26 -14.14 -13.78
CA SER A 409 17.02 -15.06 -14.66
C SER A 409 18.43 -15.35 -14.13
N GLU A 410 18.88 -14.71 -13.04
CA GLU A 410 20.24 -14.83 -12.55
C GLU A 410 20.33 -14.76 -11.02
N ASP A 411 21.23 -15.56 -10.46
CA ASP A 411 21.57 -15.63 -9.03
C ASP A 411 22.28 -14.36 -8.51
N SER A 412 22.41 -13.32 -9.35
CA SER A 412 23.16 -12.11 -8.98
C SER A 412 22.70 -10.89 -9.80
N TYR A 413 22.51 -9.76 -9.13
CA TYR A 413 22.22 -8.48 -9.76
C TYR A 413 22.81 -7.31 -9.00
N THR A 414 22.94 -6.17 -9.70
CA THR A 414 23.25 -4.86 -9.12
C THR A 414 22.15 -3.89 -9.48
N ARG A 415 21.60 -3.15 -8.50
CA ARG A 415 20.72 -2.01 -8.72
C ARG A 415 21.46 -0.72 -8.38
N ALA A 416 21.40 0.26 -9.28
CA ALA A 416 21.88 1.62 -9.07
C ALA A 416 20.68 2.56 -8.96
N TYR A 417 20.69 3.43 -7.96
CA TYR A 417 19.59 4.35 -7.62
C TYR A 417 19.99 5.77 -7.97
N THR A 418 19.13 6.48 -8.64
CA THR A 418 19.33 7.88 -9.05
C THR A 418 18.27 8.76 -8.40
N TYR A 419 18.68 9.89 -7.85
CA TYR A 419 17.81 10.82 -7.14
C TYR A 419 17.78 12.17 -7.85
N THR A 420 16.69 12.89 -7.71
CA THR A 420 16.52 14.29 -8.12
C THR A 420 17.25 15.22 -7.13
N GLU A 421 17.36 16.50 -7.46
CA GLU A 421 18.02 17.50 -6.59
C GLU A 421 17.30 17.68 -5.23
N ASP A 422 15.99 17.44 -5.19
CA ASP A 422 15.15 17.49 -3.99
C ASP A 422 15.14 16.19 -3.18
N GLY A 423 15.99 15.21 -3.52
CA GLY A 423 16.15 13.95 -2.81
C GLY A 423 15.14 12.86 -3.19
N SER A 424 14.22 13.11 -4.11
CA SER A 424 13.26 12.09 -4.57
C SER A 424 13.93 11.05 -5.48
N LEU A 425 13.58 9.77 -5.33
CA LEU A 425 14.09 8.69 -6.18
C LEU A 425 13.54 8.82 -7.61
N SER A 426 14.41 9.03 -8.60
CA SER A 426 13.99 9.25 -10.00
C SER A 426 14.06 7.99 -10.85
N ALA A 427 15.07 7.14 -10.64
CA ALA A 427 15.22 5.91 -11.40
C ALA A 427 16.02 4.85 -10.62
N VAL A 428 15.75 3.58 -10.94
CA VAL A 428 16.59 2.44 -10.53
C VAL A 428 16.94 1.65 -11.80
N GLU A 429 18.22 1.32 -11.98
CA GLU A 429 18.68 0.45 -13.06
C GLU A 429 19.22 -0.87 -12.50
N GLU A 430 18.75 -1.98 -13.04
CA GLU A 430 19.24 -3.31 -12.68
C GLU A 430 20.18 -3.85 -13.77
N THR A 431 21.34 -4.31 -13.32
CA THR A 431 22.37 -4.92 -14.14
C THR A 431 22.61 -6.33 -13.64
N THR A 432 22.60 -7.30 -14.53
CA THR A 432 22.89 -8.73 -14.24
C THR A 432 24.36 -8.95 -13.92
N GLY A 433 24.69 -10.16 -13.42
CA GLY A 433 26.05 -10.52 -13.03
C GLY A 433 27.07 -10.42 -14.16
N ASP A 434 26.66 -10.56 -15.42
CA ASP A 434 27.50 -10.39 -16.62
C ASP A 434 27.72 -8.92 -17.05
N GLY A 435 27.08 -7.97 -16.34
CA GLY A 435 27.21 -6.54 -16.61
C GLY A 435 26.20 -5.99 -17.61
N THR A 436 25.19 -6.77 -18.02
CA THR A 436 24.14 -6.32 -18.93
C THR A 436 23.04 -5.60 -18.14
N THR A 437 22.76 -4.32 -18.45
CA THR A 437 21.61 -3.62 -17.88
C THR A 437 20.33 -4.18 -18.48
N CYS A 438 19.46 -4.73 -17.64
CA CYS A 438 18.31 -5.52 -18.09
C CYS A 438 16.97 -4.89 -17.77
N LYS A 439 16.85 -4.13 -16.67
CA LYS A 439 15.62 -3.49 -16.25
C LYS A 439 15.85 -2.06 -15.78
N ARG A 440 14.82 -1.25 -15.90
CA ARG A 440 14.79 0.11 -15.39
C ARG A 440 13.43 0.42 -14.79
N TRP A 441 13.42 1.00 -13.59
CA TRP A 441 12.26 1.58 -12.94
C TRP A 441 12.35 3.10 -13.04
N GLU A 442 11.30 3.74 -13.47
CA GLU A 442 11.17 5.20 -13.53
C GLU A 442 10.06 5.64 -12.57
N TYR A 443 10.36 6.69 -11.80
CA TYR A 443 9.50 7.23 -10.76
C TYR A 443 8.97 8.59 -11.22
N THR A 444 7.66 8.77 -11.16
CA THR A 444 7.00 10.03 -11.47
C THR A 444 6.36 10.58 -10.21
N TYR A 445 6.57 11.88 -9.97
CA TYR A 445 6.03 12.60 -8.82
C TYR A 445 5.12 13.73 -9.29
N ALA A 446 4.12 14.06 -8.46
CA ALA A 446 3.27 15.22 -8.65
C ALA A 446 2.90 15.84 -7.30
N ARG A 447 2.51 17.13 -7.31
CA ARG A 447 1.89 17.72 -6.13
C ARG A 447 0.54 17.07 -5.90
N PRO A 448 0.14 16.75 -4.66
CA PRO A 448 -1.15 16.10 -4.39
C PRO A 448 -2.34 16.83 -4.99
N ARG A 449 -2.35 18.17 -4.96
CA ARG A 449 -3.39 19.01 -5.58
C ARG A 449 -3.42 18.96 -7.11
N ASN A 450 -2.30 18.55 -7.74
CA ASN A 450 -2.14 18.41 -9.19
C ASN A 450 -1.91 16.96 -9.58
N ALA A 451 -1.84 16.03 -8.61
CA ALA A 451 -1.81 14.62 -8.90
C ALA A 451 -3.07 14.27 -9.70
N PRO A 452 -2.93 13.50 -10.78
CA PRO A 452 -4.09 13.12 -11.56
C PRO A 452 -5.09 12.42 -10.63
N GLN A 453 -6.24 13.01 -10.41
CA GLN A 453 -7.31 12.42 -9.61
C GLN A 453 -7.91 11.21 -10.32
N GLN A 454 -7.41 10.97 -11.52
CA GLN A 454 -7.69 9.78 -12.29
C GLN A 454 -6.43 9.27 -12.91
N THR A 455 -6.08 8.11 -12.59
CA THR A 455 -4.92 7.49 -13.23
C THR A 455 -5.22 6.14 -13.81
N VAL A 456 -6.45 5.69 -13.72
CA VAL A 456 -6.79 4.33 -14.11
C VAL A 456 -7.90 4.26 -15.12
N THR A 457 -8.41 5.35 -15.52
CA THR A 457 -9.35 5.30 -16.62
C THR A 457 -8.63 4.94 -17.88
N ALA A 458 -9.08 3.86 -18.40
CA ALA A 458 -9.31 3.73 -19.82
C ALA A 458 -9.60 5.11 -20.34
N ILE A 459 -8.98 5.52 -21.41
CA ILE A 459 -9.22 6.79 -22.09
C ILE A 459 -10.53 7.39 -21.64
N PRO A 460 -10.58 8.53 -20.96
CA PRO A 460 -11.80 9.31 -20.94
C PRO A 460 -12.16 9.49 -22.40
N LEU A 461 -13.21 8.88 -22.90
CA LEU A 461 -13.64 9.03 -24.28
C LEU A 461 -13.85 10.50 -24.64
N ASN A 462 -13.77 11.37 -23.66
CA ASN A 462 -13.89 12.80 -23.84
C ASN A 462 -12.69 13.60 -23.39
N ALA A 463 -11.68 13.00 -22.78
CA ALA A 463 -10.41 13.62 -22.29
C ALA A 463 -10.33 15.16 -22.34
N GLY A 464 -11.41 15.86 -21.90
CA GLY A 464 -11.53 17.29 -22.03
C GLY A 464 -11.81 17.80 -23.46
N ALA A 465 -12.31 16.98 -24.36
CA ALA A 465 -12.74 17.43 -25.68
C ALA A 465 -13.92 18.42 -25.55
N ASP A 466 -13.84 19.54 -26.24
CA ASP A 466 -14.92 20.55 -26.26
C ASP A 466 -16.09 20.15 -27.14
N GLY A 467 -15.91 19.12 -27.95
CA GLY A 467 -16.96 18.58 -28.82
C GLY A 467 -16.52 17.34 -29.57
N ILE A 468 -17.50 16.71 -30.20
CA ILE A 468 -17.32 15.58 -31.11
C ILE A 468 -18.12 15.76 -32.38
N ALA A 469 -17.67 15.17 -33.45
CA ALA A 469 -18.43 14.99 -34.69
C ALA A 469 -18.51 13.50 -35.04
N LEU A 470 -19.73 13.00 -35.24
CA LEU A 470 -20.01 11.62 -35.62
C LEU A 470 -20.24 11.56 -37.12
N TYR A 471 -19.55 10.63 -37.78
CA TYR A 471 -19.71 10.34 -39.21
C TYR A 471 -20.13 8.88 -39.40
N ASP A 472 -20.93 8.60 -40.43
CA ASP A 472 -21.24 7.23 -40.84
C ASP A 472 -20.09 6.55 -41.61
N GLY A 473 -20.32 5.30 -42.05
CA GLY A 473 -19.36 4.53 -42.84
C GLY A 473 -19.01 5.15 -44.20
N ASP A 474 -19.87 6.00 -44.74
CA ASP A 474 -19.68 6.75 -45.98
C ASP A 474 -19.05 8.14 -45.76
N ASN A 475 -18.60 8.41 -44.53
CA ASN A 475 -18.02 9.68 -44.12
C ASN A 475 -18.99 10.89 -44.21
N MET A 476 -20.27 10.63 -44.06
CA MET A 476 -21.27 11.70 -43.93
C MET A 476 -21.49 12.07 -42.46
N LEU A 477 -21.49 13.38 -42.19
CA LEU A 477 -21.73 13.89 -40.84
C LEU A 477 -23.15 13.52 -40.37
N LEU A 478 -23.24 12.72 -39.31
CA LEU A 478 -24.52 12.31 -38.70
C LEU A 478 -24.94 13.26 -37.56
N SER A 479 -23.99 13.69 -36.74
CA SER A 479 -24.24 14.54 -35.60
C SER A 479 -22.98 15.28 -35.17
N GLN A 480 -23.18 16.44 -34.56
CA GLN A 480 -22.13 17.21 -33.89
C GLN A 480 -22.63 17.61 -32.50
N VAL A 481 -21.77 17.43 -31.49
CA VAL A 481 -22.10 17.72 -30.09
C VAL A 481 -20.99 18.58 -29.51
N SER A 482 -21.33 19.61 -28.75
CA SER A 482 -20.38 20.39 -27.96
C SER A 482 -20.64 20.19 -26.48
N PHE A 483 -19.56 20.28 -25.69
CA PHE A 483 -19.58 20.04 -24.25
C PHE A 483 -19.09 21.26 -23.49
N THR A 484 -19.63 21.47 -22.31
CA THR A 484 -18.99 22.27 -21.24
C THR A 484 -18.91 21.42 -19.99
N TYR A 485 -17.94 21.74 -19.13
CA TYR A 485 -17.64 20.99 -17.92
C TYR A 485 -17.78 21.89 -16.70
N ASN A 486 -18.24 21.32 -15.60
CA ASN A 486 -18.25 21.99 -14.31
C ASN A 486 -16.83 22.02 -13.70
N HIS A 487 -16.68 22.61 -12.53
CA HIS A 487 -15.40 22.74 -11.83
C HIS A 487 -14.79 21.38 -11.39
N THR A 488 -15.58 20.31 -11.37
CA THR A 488 -15.11 18.95 -11.07
C THR A 488 -14.75 18.16 -12.34
N GLY A 489 -14.90 18.76 -13.52
CA GLY A 489 -14.64 18.10 -14.82
C GLY A 489 -15.76 17.21 -15.31
N LEU A 490 -16.90 17.16 -14.63
CA LEU A 490 -18.11 16.50 -15.10
C LEU A 490 -18.85 17.40 -16.11
N TYR A 491 -19.67 16.82 -16.98
CA TYR A 491 -20.46 17.60 -17.92
C TYR A 491 -21.33 18.61 -17.19
N ASP A 492 -21.23 19.87 -17.59
CA ASP A 492 -22.18 20.90 -17.20
C ASP A 492 -23.32 20.98 -18.22
N LYS A 493 -22.93 21.05 -19.51
CA LYS A 493 -23.89 21.08 -20.62
C LYS A 493 -23.42 20.28 -21.80
N LEU A 494 -24.40 19.74 -22.53
CA LEU A 494 -24.21 19.09 -23.82
C LEU A 494 -25.17 19.78 -24.79
N THR A 495 -24.65 20.27 -25.93
CA THR A 495 -25.46 20.92 -26.97
C THR A 495 -25.32 20.19 -28.29
N ASN A 496 -26.42 19.82 -28.90
CA ASN A 496 -26.51 19.22 -30.23
C ASN A 496 -27.65 19.88 -31.06
N ALA A 497 -28.00 19.26 -32.17
CA ALA A 497 -29.06 19.74 -33.04
C ALA A 497 -30.46 19.71 -32.40
N ASP A 498 -30.67 18.86 -31.39
CA ASP A 498 -31.96 18.71 -30.72
C ASP A 498 -32.13 19.66 -29.54
N GLY A 499 -31.04 20.31 -29.09
CA GLY A 499 -31.09 21.28 -28.00
C GLY A 499 -29.88 21.26 -27.09
N THR A 500 -30.02 21.90 -25.93
CA THR A 500 -29.03 21.92 -24.87
C THR A 500 -29.55 21.14 -23.68
N PHE A 501 -28.82 20.12 -23.27
CA PHE A 501 -29.04 19.37 -22.06
C PHE A 501 -28.12 19.90 -20.96
N HIS A 502 -28.58 19.89 -19.72
CA HIS A 502 -27.73 20.27 -18.58
C HIS A 502 -27.75 19.18 -17.52
N TYR A 503 -26.75 19.22 -16.61
CA TYR A 503 -26.52 18.17 -15.64
C TYR A 503 -26.42 18.76 -14.22
N THR A 504 -27.01 18.06 -13.25
CA THR A 504 -26.81 18.32 -11.83
C THR A 504 -26.21 17.09 -11.17
N TYR A 505 -25.42 17.29 -10.11
CA TYR A 505 -24.72 16.19 -9.44
C TYR A 505 -24.94 16.23 -7.94
N GLU A 506 -25.14 15.06 -7.35
CA GLU A 506 -25.23 14.86 -5.91
C GLU A 506 -24.44 13.62 -5.50
N THR A 507 -24.08 13.54 -4.23
CA THR A 507 -23.41 12.35 -3.66
C THR A 507 -24.44 11.52 -2.90
N ASP A 508 -24.56 10.25 -3.23
CA ASP A 508 -25.46 9.33 -2.55
C ASP A 508 -24.89 8.87 -1.18
N PRO A 509 -25.69 8.22 -0.33
CA PRO A 509 -25.23 7.72 0.97
C PRO A 509 -24.08 6.70 0.91
N GLN A 510 -23.85 6.10 -0.26
CA GLN A 510 -22.72 5.17 -0.53
C GLN A 510 -21.46 5.92 -1.00
N GLY A 511 -21.52 7.26 -1.12
CA GLY A 511 -20.42 8.09 -1.59
C GLY A 511 -20.18 8.00 -3.09
N ARG A 512 -21.18 7.57 -3.88
CA ARG A 512 -21.17 7.58 -5.34
C ARG A 512 -21.69 8.91 -5.84
N THR A 513 -21.21 9.36 -7.00
CA THR A 513 -21.75 10.57 -7.65
C THR A 513 -22.92 10.18 -8.54
N VAL A 514 -24.07 10.80 -8.31
CA VAL A 514 -25.27 10.63 -9.15
C VAL A 514 -25.49 11.91 -9.95
N GLY A 515 -25.39 11.80 -11.27
CA GLY A 515 -25.68 12.88 -12.21
C GLY A 515 -27.12 12.73 -12.74
N THR A 516 -27.90 13.80 -12.68
CA THR A 516 -29.21 13.86 -13.35
C THR A 516 -29.10 14.74 -14.58
N GLN A 517 -29.49 14.19 -15.70
CA GLN A 517 -29.55 14.89 -16.99
C GLN A 517 -30.94 15.44 -17.21
N TYR A 518 -31.01 16.70 -17.62
CA TYR A 518 -32.23 17.41 -17.97
C TYR A 518 -32.20 17.81 -19.43
N ASP A 519 -33.35 17.77 -20.08
CA ASP A 519 -33.51 18.23 -21.45
C ASP A 519 -33.67 19.76 -21.53
N ALA A 520 -33.94 20.25 -22.73
CA ALA A 520 -34.10 21.69 -22.98
C ALA A 520 -35.34 22.33 -22.31
N ASP A 521 -36.29 21.51 -21.87
CA ASP A 521 -37.53 21.92 -21.20
C ASP A 521 -37.43 21.74 -19.67
N ASP A 522 -36.21 21.47 -19.12
CA ASP A 522 -35.94 21.19 -17.71
C ASP A 522 -36.62 19.90 -17.19
N GLU A 523 -37.00 18.98 -18.08
CA GLU A 523 -37.50 17.67 -17.68
C GLU A 523 -36.36 16.68 -17.49
N ALA A 524 -36.37 15.94 -16.37
CA ALA A 524 -35.33 14.91 -16.12
C ALA A 524 -35.43 13.81 -17.16
N TRP A 525 -34.36 13.64 -17.91
CA TRP A 525 -34.28 12.69 -19.03
C TRP A 525 -33.57 11.38 -18.65
N GLY A 526 -32.66 11.41 -17.68
CA GLY A 526 -31.95 10.25 -17.20
C GLY A 526 -31.08 10.51 -15.99
N THR A 527 -30.53 9.44 -15.43
CA THR A 527 -29.54 9.54 -14.35
C THR A 527 -28.33 8.66 -14.65
N MET A 528 -27.17 9.11 -14.23
CA MET A 528 -25.89 8.42 -14.34
C MET A 528 -25.30 8.26 -12.96
N THR A 529 -24.92 7.06 -12.59
CA THR A 529 -24.26 6.77 -11.32
C THR A 529 -22.80 6.44 -11.54
N TYR A 530 -21.92 7.16 -10.89
CA TYR A 530 -20.47 6.99 -10.97
C TYR A 530 -19.95 6.44 -9.65
N ASP A 531 -18.94 5.56 -9.72
CA ASP A 531 -18.21 5.14 -8.55
C ASP A 531 -17.33 6.29 -8.01
N ARG A 532 -16.65 6.05 -6.90
CA ARG A 532 -15.74 7.02 -6.28
C ARG A 532 -14.50 7.32 -7.13
N CYS A 533 -14.21 6.49 -8.12
CA CYS A 533 -13.13 6.67 -9.10
C CYS A 533 -13.60 7.41 -10.37
N GLY A 534 -14.89 7.77 -10.45
CA GLY A 534 -15.49 8.45 -11.59
C GLY A 534 -15.89 7.50 -12.74
N ASN A 535 -15.85 6.18 -12.53
CA ASN A 535 -16.33 5.23 -13.54
C ASN A 535 -17.86 5.19 -13.54
N LEU A 536 -18.46 5.27 -14.73
CA LEU A 536 -19.90 5.16 -14.87
C LEU A 536 -20.37 3.73 -14.57
N LEU A 537 -21.09 3.54 -13.47
CA LEU A 537 -21.63 2.23 -13.07
C LEU A 537 -22.98 1.94 -13.71
N GLU A 538 -23.81 2.95 -13.81
CA GLU A 538 -25.19 2.84 -14.31
C GLU A 538 -25.56 4.08 -15.12
N ASP A 539 -26.25 3.86 -16.21
CA ASP A 539 -26.89 4.89 -17.03
C ASP A 539 -28.36 4.51 -17.19
N LEU A 540 -29.24 5.27 -16.53
CA LEU A 540 -30.68 5.08 -16.57
C LEU A 540 -31.31 6.19 -17.43
N ILE A 541 -31.78 5.82 -18.58
CA ILE A 541 -32.47 6.72 -19.51
C ILE A 541 -33.98 6.55 -19.33
N TYR A 542 -34.66 7.61 -18.97
CA TYR A 542 -36.12 7.62 -18.87
C TYR A 542 -36.75 7.61 -20.26
N GLY A 543 -37.76 6.79 -20.49
CA GLY A 543 -38.41 6.69 -21.78
C GLY A 543 -39.76 5.97 -21.73
N GLU A 544 -40.64 6.32 -22.67
CA GLU A 544 -41.88 5.62 -22.92
C GLU A 544 -41.66 4.58 -24.05
N PRO A 545 -42.07 3.33 -23.95
CA PRO A 545 -42.88 2.73 -22.87
C PRO A 545 -42.06 2.15 -21.70
N ARG A 546 -40.72 2.21 -21.70
CA ARG A 546 -39.85 1.69 -20.62
C ARG A 546 -38.56 2.47 -20.53
N ALA A 547 -38.10 2.68 -19.30
CA ALA A 547 -36.75 3.17 -19.04
C ALA A 547 -35.71 2.11 -19.50
N VAL A 548 -34.57 2.59 -20.00
CA VAL A 548 -33.42 1.74 -20.35
C VAL A 548 -32.36 1.94 -19.27
N LEU A 549 -32.00 0.84 -18.60
CA LEU A 549 -30.89 0.80 -17.66
C LEU A 549 -29.72 0.08 -18.33
N LEU A 550 -28.60 0.79 -18.45
CA LEU A 550 -27.31 0.23 -18.84
C LEU A 550 -26.45 0.11 -17.60
N GLN A 551 -25.81 -1.03 -17.43
CA GLN A 551 -24.88 -1.27 -16.33
C GLN A 551 -23.50 -1.61 -16.88
N TYR A 552 -22.47 -1.18 -16.18
CA TYR A 552 -21.09 -1.31 -16.58
C TYR A 552 -20.26 -1.90 -15.44
N GLU A 553 -19.38 -2.81 -15.80
CA GLU A 553 -18.34 -3.32 -14.91
C GLU A 553 -16.99 -2.92 -15.49
N TYR A 554 -16.07 -2.58 -14.60
CA TYR A 554 -14.73 -2.15 -14.98
C TYR A 554 -13.69 -3.12 -14.46
N ASP A 555 -12.61 -3.27 -15.22
CA ASP A 555 -11.40 -3.84 -14.67
C ASP A 555 -10.74 -2.79 -13.74
N ALA A 556 -9.69 -3.21 -13.09
CA ALA A 556 -8.99 -2.32 -12.17
C ALA A 556 -8.19 -1.22 -12.87
N MET A 557 -8.05 -1.29 -14.20
CA MET A 557 -7.51 -0.20 -15.01
C MET A 557 -8.55 0.88 -15.32
N GLY A 558 -9.79 0.69 -14.86
CA GLY A 558 -10.91 1.52 -15.26
C GLY A 558 -11.36 1.25 -16.70
N ASN A 559 -10.89 0.17 -17.33
CA ASN A 559 -11.40 -0.24 -18.61
C ASN A 559 -12.75 -0.91 -18.42
N GLN A 560 -13.73 -0.52 -19.20
CA GLN A 560 -15.01 -1.19 -19.21
C GLN A 560 -14.80 -2.68 -19.56
N ARG A 561 -15.14 -3.54 -18.62
CA ARG A 561 -15.01 -4.98 -18.75
C ARG A 561 -16.25 -5.60 -19.40
N THR A 562 -17.40 -5.18 -18.91
CA THR A 562 -18.69 -5.61 -19.42
C THR A 562 -19.65 -4.42 -19.55
N SER A 563 -20.57 -4.52 -20.49
CA SER A 563 -21.77 -3.71 -20.53
C SER A 563 -22.97 -4.61 -20.78
N TYR A 564 -24.07 -4.35 -20.12
CA TYR A 564 -25.30 -5.07 -20.39
C TYR A 564 -26.53 -4.19 -20.23
N PRO A 565 -27.39 -4.11 -21.23
CA PRO A 565 -28.69 -3.52 -21.07
C PRO A 565 -29.53 -4.47 -20.19
N TRP A 566 -30.06 -3.96 -19.10
CA TRP A 566 -30.87 -4.74 -18.17
C TRP A 566 -32.07 -5.40 -18.82
N SER A 567 -32.60 -4.81 -19.90
CA SER A 567 -33.74 -5.30 -20.66
C SER A 567 -33.47 -6.58 -21.45
N SER A 568 -32.21 -6.89 -21.79
CA SER A 568 -31.87 -8.08 -22.61
C SER A 568 -31.30 -9.23 -21.79
N GLY A 569 -30.80 -9.00 -20.59
CA GLY A 569 -30.13 -10.00 -19.77
C GLY A 569 -28.81 -10.55 -20.36
N SER A 570 -28.38 -10.01 -21.50
CA SER A 570 -27.18 -10.46 -22.21
C SER A 570 -26.01 -9.55 -21.86
N ARG A 571 -24.94 -10.12 -21.31
CA ARG A 571 -23.69 -9.41 -21.07
C ARG A 571 -22.85 -9.34 -22.33
N ALA A 572 -22.19 -8.22 -22.54
CA ALA A 572 -21.13 -8.09 -23.52
C ALA A 572 -19.80 -7.85 -22.82
N TYR A 573 -18.72 -8.43 -23.36
CA TYR A 573 -17.40 -8.46 -22.73
C TYR A 573 -16.38 -7.72 -23.58
N CYS A 574 -15.64 -6.80 -22.97
CA CYS A 574 -14.63 -5.99 -23.64
C CYS A 574 -13.25 -6.64 -23.57
N ALA A 575 -12.46 -6.45 -24.64
CA ALA A 575 -11.02 -6.70 -24.66
C ALA A 575 -10.32 -5.49 -25.28
N TYR A 576 -9.17 -5.11 -24.73
CA TYR A 576 -8.43 -3.91 -25.14
C TYR A 576 -7.04 -4.24 -25.66
N THR A 577 -6.56 -3.41 -26.57
CA THR A 577 -5.17 -3.39 -27.02
C THR A 577 -4.55 -2.03 -26.74
N TYR A 578 -3.23 -1.99 -26.50
CA TYR A 578 -2.51 -0.81 -26.05
C TYR A 578 -1.28 -0.55 -26.92
N ASP A 579 -0.85 0.70 -27.02
CA ASP A 579 0.45 1.07 -27.55
C ASP A 579 1.55 1.01 -26.49
N GLU A 580 2.79 1.30 -26.91
CA GLU A 580 3.96 1.31 -26.03
C GLU A 580 3.87 2.36 -24.90
N GLN A 581 3.02 3.38 -25.06
CA GLN A 581 2.76 4.40 -24.04
C GLN A 581 1.60 4.01 -23.11
N GLY A 582 1.03 2.80 -23.25
CA GLY A 582 -0.09 2.31 -22.45
C GLY A 582 -1.44 2.93 -22.83
N ARG A 583 -1.54 3.60 -24.01
CA ARG A 583 -2.79 4.17 -24.50
C ARG A 583 -3.58 3.10 -25.28
N HIS A 584 -4.89 3.12 -25.19
CA HIS A 584 -5.73 2.22 -25.97
C HIS A 584 -5.54 2.38 -27.48
N THR A 585 -5.25 1.33 -28.17
CA THR A 585 -5.24 1.29 -29.64
C THR A 585 -6.47 0.61 -30.21
N GLY A 586 -7.14 -0.19 -29.40
CA GLY A 586 -8.36 -0.85 -29.80
C GLY A 586 -9.18 -1.40 -28.64
N MET A 587 -10.48 -1.59 -28.89
CA MET A 587 -11.43 -2.33 -28.04
C MET A 587 -12.21 -3.29 -28.92
N SER A 588 -12.40 -4.50 -28.45
CA SER A 588 -13.29 -5.49 -29.06
C SER A 588 -14.38 -5.88 -28.06
N LEU A 589 -15.62 -5.95 -28.51
CA LEU A 589 -16.78 -6.33 -27.74
C LEU A 589 -17.23 -7.73 -28.14
N TYR A 590 -17.43 -8.62 -27.19
CA TYR A 590 -17.79 -10.02 -27.41
C TYR A 590 -19.07 -10.39 -26.68
N ALA A 591 -19.80 -11.37 -27.24
CA ALA A 591 -21.06 -11.89 -26.68
C ALA A 591 -20.83 -12.78 -25.44
N SER A 592 -19.62 -13.30 -25.22
CA SER A 592 -19.30 -14.15 -24.09
C SER A 592 -17.95 -13.80 -23.46
N GLU A 593 -17.73 -14.25 -22.22
CA GLU A 593 -16.47 -14.08 -21.48
C GLU A 593 -15.30 -14.82 -22.13
N GLN A 594 -15.56 -15.90 -22.89
CA GLN A 594 -14.55 -16.69 -23.60
C GLN A 594 -13.92 -15.91 -24.76
N ARG A 595 -14.60 -14.87 -25.26
CA ARG A 595 -14.10 -13.96 -26.29
C ARG A 595 -13.63 -14.67 -27.55
N GLN A 596 -14.43 -15.66 -28.01
CA GLN A 596 -14.13 -16.38 -29.24
C GLN A 596 -14.32 -15.47 -30.47
N ALA A 597 -13.61 -15.75 -31.56
CA ALA A 597 -13.65 -14.90 -32.74
C ALA A 597 -15.05 -14.81 -33.40
N ASP A 598 -15.87 -15.87 -33.31
CA ASP A 598 -17.23 -15.92 -33.78
C ASP A 598 -18.26 -15.27 -32.85
N GLU A 599 -17.83 -14.86 -31.67
CA GLU A 599 -18.61 -14.12 -30.68
C GLU A 599 -18.36 -12.61 -30.72
N LEU A 600 -17.49 -12.13 -31.60
CA LEU A 600 -17.20 -10.71 -31.78
C LEU A 600 -18.49 -9.97 -32.21
N LEU A 601 -18.85 -8.94 -31.46
CA LEU A 601 -19.99 -8.07 -31.72
C LEU A 601 -19.58 -6.76 -32.40
N GLU A 602 -18.43 -6.23 -32.02
CA GLU A 602 -17.98 -4.89 -32.42
C GLU A 602 -16.48 -4.76 -32.22
N ARG A 603 -15.83 -3.92 -33.02
CA ARG A 603 -14.44 -3.54 -32.83
C ARG A 603 -14.24 -2.04 -33.02
N ASN A 604 -13.61 -1.41 -32.05
CA ASN A 604 -13.21 0.00 -32.11
C ASN A 604 -11.69 0.12 -32.22
N THR A 605 -11.22 1.13 -32.93
CA THR A 605 -9.82 1.55 -32.95
C THR A 605 -9.71 3.01 -32.52
N TYR A 606 -8.61 3.35 -31.86
CA TYR A 606 -8.37 4.67 -31.30
C TYR A 606 -7.11 5.28 -31.93
N SER A 607 -7.18 6.55 -32.26
CA SER A 607 -6.05 7.30 -32.83
C SER A 607 -5.84 8.58 -32.03
N TYR A 608 -4.58 8.99 -31.87
CA TYR A 608 -4.17 10.13 -31.07
C TYR A 608 -3.50 11.21 -31.92
N ASP A 609 -3.67 12.47 -31.53
CA ASP A 609 -2.96 13.59 -32.11
C ASP A 609 -1.48 13.64 -31.67
N ALA A 610 -0.72 14.58 -32.21
CA ALA A 610 0.71 14.75 -31.90
C ALA A 610 0.96 15.14 -30.42
N SER A 611 -0.06 15.63 -29.71
CA SER A 611 -0.01 15.97 -28.28
C SER A 611 -0.43 14.80 -27.39
N GLY A 612 -0.76 13.64 -27.96
CA GLY A 612 -1.22 12.46 -27.24
C GLY A 612 -2.69 12.50 -26.84
N ARG A 613 -3.49 13.50 -27.31
CA ARG A 613 -4.94 13.57 -27.06
C ARG A 613 -5.68 12.64 -28.02
N LEU A 614 -6.75 12.00 -27.56
CA LEU A 614 -7.59 11.15 -28.41
C LEU A 614 -8.19 12.00 -29.54
N TYR A 615 -7.79 11.67 -30.77
CA TYR A 615 -8.25 12.40 -31.97
C TYR A 615 -9.42 11.75 -32.65
N LYS A 616 -9.41 10.39 -32.76
CA LYS A 616 -10.41 9.65 -33.53
C LYS A 616 -10.68 8.29 -32.91
N LEU A 617 -11.96 7.94 -32.81
CA LEU A 617 -12.45 6.57 -32.60
C LEU A 617 -13.09 6.09 -33.90
N THR A 618 -12.75 4.88 -34.33
CA THR A 618 -13.32 4.25 -35.52
C THR A 618 -13.97 2.92 -35.11
N ARG A 619 -15.23 2.75 -35.48
CA ARG A 619 -16.02 1.55 -35.16
C ARG A 619 -16.24 0.72 -36.41
N TYR A 620 -16.07 -0.57 -36.23
CA TYR A 620 -16.28 -1.58 -37.27
C TYR A 620 -17.30 -2.61 -36.82
N ASP A 621 -18.10 -3.11 -37.76
CA ASP A 621 -19.02 -4.25 -37.56
C ASP A 621 -18.23 -5.57 -37.40
N VAL A 622 -18.97 -6.66 -37.19
CA VAL A 622 -18.43 -8.02 -37.05
C VAL A 622 -17.69 -8.50 -38.29
N ASN A 623 -17.98 -7.95 -39.46
CA ASN A 623 -17.35 -8.30 -40.74
C ASN A 623 -16.15 -7.42 -41.07
N GLY A 624 -15.84 -6.44 -40.19
CA GLY A 624 -14.77 -5.47 -40.38
C GLY A 624 -15.14 -4.30 -41.31
N ALA A 625 -16.44 -4.12 -41.64
CA ALA A 625 -16.89 -2.95 -42.35
C ALA A 625 -16.98 -1.73 -41.43
N LEU A 626 -16.62 -0.56 -41.94
CA LEU A 626 -16.71 0.69 -41.19
C LEU A 626 -18.17 1.05 -40.94
N GLU A 627 -18.56 1.14 -39.68
CA GLU A 627 -19.91 1.57 -39.30
C GLU A 627 -19.97 3.10 -39.08
N CYS A 628 -19.03 3.61 -38.28
CA CYS A 628 -18.96 5.04 -37.99
C CYS A 628 -17.59 5.44 -37.46
N CYS A 629 -17.34 6.73 -37.43
CA CYS A 629 -16.21 7.29 -36.71
C CYS A 629 -16.60 8.54 -35.93
N VAL A 630 -15.94 8.75 -34.80
CA VAL A 630 -16.05 9.93 -33.94
C VAL A 630 -14.75 10.72 -34.02
N ILE A 631 -14.84 11.99 -34.36
CA ILE A 631 -13.72 12.93 -34.33
C ILE A 631 -13.87 13.81 -33.11
N TYR A 632 -12.83 13.86 -32.28
CA TYR A 632 -12.75 14.67 -31.07
C TYR A 632 -12.21 16.06 -31.41
N GLN A 633 -12.84 17.08 -30.88
CA GLN A 633 -12.53 18.49 -31.13
C GLN A 633 -12.08 19.14 -29.82
N TYR A 634 -10.95 19.84 -29.86
CA TYR A 634 -10.38 20.55 -28.72
C TYR A 634 -10.23 22.01 -29.08
N LYS A 635 -10.59 22.89 -28.15
CA LYS A 635 -10.25 24.31 -28.26
C LYS A 635 -8.80 24.49 -27.83
N ASP A 636 -8.06 25.30 -28.55
CA ASP A 636 -6.66 25.66 -28.25
C ASP A 636 -6.57 26.57 -27.02
#